data_da2e08221e73bf1e084ff6f8a6ddf4ab
#
_entry.id   da2e08221e73bf1e084ff6f8a6ddf4ab
#
_cell.length_a   1.000
_cell.length_b   1.000
_cell.length_c   1.000
_cell.angle_alpha   90.00
_cell.angle_beta   90.00
_cell.angle_gamma   90.00
#
_symmetry.space_group_name_H-M   'P 1'
#
loop_
_entity.id
_entity.type
_entity.pdbx_description
1 polymer ?
#
loop_
_entity_poly.entity_id
_entity_poly.type
_entity_poly.pdbx_seq_one_letter_code
_entity_poly.pdbx_strand_id
1 'polypeptide(L)'
;VPTFEQLLTARLTPLATAVTQWTEMIGKLKSPLQTDAKAMESKAGKSSWAGENASVTKGFVTKTANEFSDAVTEAESVRDLLSDAHTLFKSAQDDLKYAYENPPPGIIIYPNGVLSHRVHPDRRSKDSTEPLATEAQFEALRGKLEGILKRANEADEICAWGLRALIRNHPNDFGSTDLNGIADAKRMRAEEKQQAENGREAAKLYARWEHLDDDERERLLTFAEEGKNSPAFAEQLMTNLSYRGRDQQEAVLLLASSLESGGRDSQVSSTDARLYKALSGSLATATGPDSSIGSPGGVTSAWTDKLITTARDGNGLPRQHPGTIGGGAATLKNLTDLMAADAGDNAVYDPNKDPKEKSSPWKKDAGDPVYSEAFLTEVGDTIREWETGNDDAYDGPLRHWQGTQEDPMKGLLNAMSRNPSASTHYFDPNTTDNLKYFLEDREWPGGEVQSKMPDEKQYTSARAELGLALEAAATGRAPGSPMHLVPAHHDAAETAIFERVMGEYTAALHKDQSAIPVTMRLPMADMIADYGSDVHQILGKEMDGVTDFNQLEIDRGDLTRIIRATAEDPNAYKMIHASQSVVTSEGLDRFQAHSFRQKDEELRAWVKQSAFVLGHLDGVRGDVIYDLGQAEKDANAYKRVLNYHIVGGLLTPIPFAGDAMQRTVDAGLNEHLNKENAKVDAETRNNMIKHYDYGQKQMYGMLRQMATERGLSMTDLDASPGEYEDHLQPKAKEWYLNGLTEADKLMGQ
;
A
#
# COMPACT_ATOMS: atom_id res chain seq x y z
N VAL A 1 -22.47 -33.65 -8.38
CA VAL A 1 -23.27 -33.80 -9.61
C VAL A 1 -24.43 -34.74 -9.27
N PRO A 2 -25.68 -34.24 -9.17
CA PRO A 2 -26.82 -35.06 -8.82
C PRO A 2 -27.12 -36.10 -9.93
N THR A 3 -27.39 -37.32 -9.50
CA THR A 3 -27.89 -38.39 -10.37
C THR A 3 -29.38 -38.22 -10.64
N PHE A 4 -29.91 -39.00 -11.60
CA PHE A 4 -31.36 -39.02 -11.89
C PHE A 4 -32.21 -39.26 -10.64
N GLU A 5 -31.88 -40.29 -9.86
CA GLU A 5 -32.59 -40.65 -8.62
C GLU A 5 -32.45 -39.57 -7.55
N GLN A 6 -31.22 -39.00 -7.38
CA GLN A 6 -31.01 -37.94 -6.42
C GLN A 6 -31.79 -36.67 -6.75
N LEU A 7 -31.85 -36.25 -8.02
CA LEU A 7 -32.64 -35.11 -8.44
C LEU A 7 -34.13 -35.38 -8.31
N LEU A 8 -34.58 -36.56 -8.70
CA LEU A 8 -36.01 -36.95 -8.65
C LEU A 8 -36.55 -36.90 -7.20
N THR A 9 -35.71 -37.37 -6.24
CA THR A 9 -36.10 -37.50 -4.81
C THR A 9 -35.60 -36.35 -3.92
N ALA A 10 -34.89 -35.37 -4.51
CA ALA A 10 -34.29 -34.28 -3.75
C ALA A 10 -35.35 -33.51 -2.94
N ARG A 11 -35.01 -33.22 -1.68
CA ARG A 11 -35.80 -32.31 -0.81
C ARG A 11 -35.26 -30.92 -0.91
N LEU A 12 -35.93 -30.05 -1.68
CA LEU A 12 -35.48 -28.68 -1.90
C LEU A 12 -35.94 -27.70 -0.81
N THR A 13 -36.79 -28.14 0.12
CA THR A 13 -37.27 -27.32 1.25
C THR A 13 -36.15 -26.75 2.11
N PRO A 14 -35.10 -27.51 2.48
CA PRO A 14 -33.99 -26.93 3.26
C PRO A 14 -33.27 -25.79 2.54
N LEU A 15 -33.09 -25.89 1.22
CA LEU A 15 -32.49 -24.82 0.43
C LEU A 15 -33.38 -23.57 0.39
N ALA A 16 -34.70 -23.73 0.20
CA ALA A 16 -35.67 -22.62 0.29
C ALA A 16 -35.66 -21.97 1.69
N THR A 17 -35.55 -22.78 2.76
CA THR A 17 -35.45 -22.28 4.12
C THR A 17 -34.15 -21.48 4.32
N ALA A 18 -33.02 -21.94 3.79
CA ALA A 18 -31.75 -21.24 3.83
C ALA A 18 -31.87 -19.85 3.16
N VAL A 19 -32.48 -19.75 1.97
CA VAL A 19 -32.73 -18.47 1.29
C VAL A 19 -33.55 -17.53 2.18
N THR A 20 -34.58 -18.03 2.84
CA THR A 20 -35.40 -17.24 3.77
C THR A 20 -34.56 -16.75 4.97
N GLN A 21 -33.76 -17.62 5.57
CA GLN A 21 -32.89 -17.27 6.70
C GLN A 21 -31.83 -16.24 6.32
N TRP A 22 -31.21 -16.36 5.16
CA TRP A 22 -30.30 -15.36 4.63
C TRP A 22 -31.01 -14.01 4.40
N THR A 23 -32.21 -14.02 3.84
CA THR A 23 -33.02 -12.80 3.66
C THR A 23 -33.33 -12.10 4.98
N GLU A 24 -33.69 -12.87 6.02
CA GLU A 24 -33.94 -12.34 7.38
C GLU A 24 -32.66 -11.78 8.01
N MET A 25 -31.53 -12.48 7.82
CA MET A 25 -30.23 -12.03 8.31
C MET A 25 -29.78 -10.74 7.64
N ILE A 26 -29.91 -10.63 6.32
CA ILE A 26 -29.63 -9.41 5.54
C ILE A 26 -30.49 -8.25 6.07
N GLY A 27 -31.78 -8.50 6.35
CA GLY A 27 -32.66 -7.49 6.95
C GLY A 27 -32.14 -6.97 8.29
N LYS A 28 -31.57 -7.86 9.12
CA LYS A 28 -30.94 -7.50 10.40
C LYS A 28 -29.60 -6.79 10.23
N LEU A 29 -28.82 -7.12 9.21
CA LEU A 29 -27.56 -6.45 8.89
C LEU A 29 -27.79 -5.05 8.31
N LYS A 30 -28.75 -4.89 7.38
CA LYS A 30 -29.06 -3.59 6.75
C LYS A 30 -29.67 -2.58 7.70
N SER A 31 -30.51 -3.02 8.62
CA SER A 31 -31.23 -2.15 9.58
C SER A 31 -31.45 -2.92 10.90
N PRO A 32 -30.72 -2.69 11.96
CA PRO A 32 -30.10 -1.42 12.36
C PRO A 32 -28.59 -1.29 12.05
N LEU A 33 -27.87 -2.40 11.87
CA LEU A 33 -26.39 -2.36 11.96
C LEU A 33 -25.73 -1.49 10.88
N GLN A 34 -25.94 -1.76 9.59
CA GLN A 34 -25.35 -0.96 8.52
C GLN A 34 -25.87 0.49 8.53
N THR A 35 -27.17 0.69 8.79
CA THR A 35 -27.76 2.04 8.85
C THR A 35 -27.21 2.82 10.03
N ASP A 36 -27.08 2.17 11.20
CA ASP A 36 -26.56 2.80 12.39
C ASP A 36 -25.05 3.05 12.26
N ALA A 37 -24.29 2.12 11.68
CA ALA A 37 -22.87 2.29 11.39
C ALA A 37 -22.62 3.48 10.44
N LYS A 38 -23.35 3.57 9.32
CA LYS A 38 -23.31 4.72 8.41
C LYS A 38 -23.79 6.03 9.05
N ALA A 39 -24.78 5.97 9.93
CA ALA A 39 -25.24 7.13 10.69
C ALA A 39 -24.18 7.57 11.71
N MET A 40 -23.49 6.63 12.36
CA MET A 40 -22.37 6.90 13.25
C MET A 40 -21.21 7.50 12.47
N GLU A 41 -20.84 6.95 11.32
CA GLU A 41 -19.83 7.48 10.42
C GLU A 41 -20.16 8.91 9.99
N SER A 42 -21.38 9.16 9.51
CA SER A 42 -21.83 10.50 9.12
C SER A 42 -21.84 11.49 10.30
N LYS A 43 -22.22 11.04 11.50
CA LYS A 43 -22.17 11.87 12.72
C LYS A 43 -20.73 12.12 13.15
N ALA A 44 -19.88 11.10 13.11
CA ALA A 44 -18.47 11.22 13.42
C ALA A 44 -17.77 12.17 12.45
N GLY A 45 -18.04 12.06 11.14
CA GLY A 45 -17.50 12.95 10.11
C GLY A 45 -17.97 14.40 10.23
N LYS A 46 -19.22 14.62 10.64
CA LYS A 46 -19.82 15.96 10.82
C LYS A 46 -19.61 16.55 12.21
N SER A 47 -19.10 15.77 13.15
CA SER A 47 -18.90 16.24 14.50
C SER A 47 -17.72 17.22 14.54
N SER A 48 -17.90 18.31 15.25
CA SER A 48 -16.81 19.22 15.63
C SER A 48 -15.92 18.62 16.74
N TRP A 49 -16.17 17.35 17.10
CA TRP A 49 -15.36 16.62 18.05
C TRP A 49 -13.99 16.35 17.42
N ALA A 50 -12.96 16.96 18.01
CA ALA A 50 -11.58 16.90 17.60
C ALA A 50 -10.73 16.36 18.75
N GLY A 51 -9.57 15.85 18.43
CA GLY A 51 -8.62 15.26 19.37
C GLY A 51 -8.41 13.77 19.08
N GLU A 52 -7.44 13.17 19.72
CA GLU A 52 -6.96 11.80 19.51
C GLU A 52 -8.10 10.77 19.50
N ASN A 53 -8.94 10.77 20.54
CA ASN A 53 -10.12 9.88 20.58
C ASN A 53 -11.12 10.10 19.44
N ALA A 54 -11.19 11.30 18.88
CA ALA A 54 -12.14 11.59 17.82
C ALA A 54 -11.78 10.94 16.50
N SER A 55 -10.51 10.93 16.08
CA SER A 55 -10.14 10.36 14.80
C SER A 55 -9.93 8.86 14.87
N VAL A 56 -9.42 8.31 16.01
CA VAL A 56 -9.46 6.87 16.26
C VAL A 56 -10.88 6.37 16.10
N THR A 57 -11.82 7.05 16.77
CA THR A 57 -13.24 6.69 16.67
C THR A 57 -13.76 6.91 15.26
N LYS A 58 -13.38 8.00 14.56
CA LYS A 58 -13.80 8.25 13.17
C LYS A 58 -13.25 7.17 12.23
N GLY A 59 -11.95 6.88 12.29
CA GLY A 59 -11.31 5.82 11.49
C GLY A 59 -11.92 4.45 11.77
N PHE A 60 -12.07 4.08 13.06
CA PHE A 60 -12.72 2.84 13.47
C PHE A 60 -14.17 2.77 12.98
N VAL A 61 -14.94 3.86 13.12
CA VAL A 61 -16.35 3.90 12.68
C VAL A 61 -16.44 3.78 11.16
N THR A 62 -15.56 4.43 10.40
CA THR A 62 -15.52 4.28 8.93
C THR A 62 -15.14 2.87 8.52
N LYS A 63 -14.09 2.28 9.10
CA LYS A 63 -13.72 0.88 8.85
C LYS A 63 -14.87 -0.06 9.20
N THR A 64 -15.49 0.12 10.37
CA THR A 64 -16.64 -0.68 10.81
C THR A 64 -17.84 -0.53 9.87
N ALA A 65 -18.12 0.69 9.38
CA ALA A 65 -19.21 0.93 8.44
C ALA A 65 -18.97 0.23 7.08
N ASN A 66 -17.72 0.21 6.61
CA ASN A 66 -17.33 -0.52 5.41
C ASN A 66 -17.44 -2.02 5.60
N GLU A 67 -16.93 -2.59 6.70
CA GLU A 67 -17.07 -4.02 7.03
C GLU A 67 -18.55 -4.47 7.09
N PHE A 68 -19.43 -3.65 7.68
CA PHE A 68 -20.88 -3.94 7.64
C PHE A 68 -21.46 -3.84 6.22
N SER A 69 -20.95 -2.95 5.39
CA SER A 69 -21.38 -2.84 3.99
C SER A 69 -20.96 -4.07 3.20
N ASP A 70 -19.72 -4.52 3.37
CA ASP A 70 -19.17 -5.70 2.71
C ASP A 70 -19.86 -6.98 3.20
N ALA A 71 -20.09 -7.11 4.50
CA ALA A 71 -20.88 -8.21 5.06
C ALA A 71 -22.31 -8.30 4.48
N VAL A 72 -22.95 -7.16 4.23
CA VAL A 72 -24.27 -7.12 3.57
C VAL A 72 -24.15 -7.56 2.11
N THR A 73 -23.18 -7.07 1.37
CA THR A 73 -22.93 -7.41 -0.04
C THR A 73 -22.67 -8.91 -0.19
N GLU A 74 -21.83 -9.49 0.65
CA GLU A 74 -21.54 -10.92 0.64
C GLU A 74 -22.76 -11.75 1.02
N ALA A 75 -23.51 -11.35 2.06
CA ALA A 75 -24.74 -12.04 2.44
C ALA A 75 -25.80 -12.00 1.34
N GLU A 76 -25.93 -10.88 0.61
CA GLU A 76 -26.79 -10.76 -0.55
C GLU A 76 -26.37 -11.68 -1.68
N SER A 77 -25.07 -11.73 -1.99
CA SER A 77 -24.51 -12.62 -3.00
C SER A 77 -24.77 -14.10 -2.68
N VAL A 78 -24.57 -14.52 -1.41
CA VAL A 78 -24.92 -15.88 -0.96
C VAL A 78 -26.41 -16.16 -1.15
N ARG A 79 -27.30 -15.26 -0.70
CA ARG A 79 -28.75 -15.39 -0.88
C ARG A 79 -29.12 -15.56 -2.35
N ASP A 80 -28.57 -14.74 -3.23
CA ASP A 80 -28.94 -14.71 -4.64
C ASP A 80 -28.45 -15.96 -5.38
N LEU A 81 -27.24 -16.42 -5.07
CA LEU A 81 -26.75 -17.71 -5.55
C LEU A 81 -27.62 -18.89 -5.13
N LEU A 82 -27.99 -18.94 -3.83
CA LEU A 82 -28.85 -20.03 -3.31
C LEU A 82 -30.28 -19.95 -3.85
N SER A 83 -30.83 -18.75 -4.05
CA SER A 83 -32.16 -18.50 -4.62
C SER A 83 -32.24 -18.98 -6.07
N ASP A 84 -31.24 -18.60 -6.87
CA ASP A 84 -31.16 -19.04 -8.27
C ASP A 84 -30.95 -20.55 -8.37
N ALA A 85 -30.07 -21.12 -7.53
CA ALA A 85 -29.86 -22.55 -7.46
C ALA A 85 -31.17 -23.30 -7.11
N HIS A 86 -31.91 -22.81 -6.10
CA HIS A 86 -33.22 -23.38 -5.73
C HIS A 86 -34.19 -23.34 -6.90
N THR A 87 -34.29 -22.22 -7.60
CA THR A 87 -35.20 -22.05 -8.75
C THR A 87 -34.83 -23.00 -9.88
N LEU A 88 -33.55 -23.12 -10.22
CA LEU A 88 -33.10 -24.02 -11.29
C LEU A 88 -33.23 -25.50 -10.91
N PHE A 89 -32.93 -25.89 -9.67
CA PHE A 89 -33.16 -27.26 -9.20
C PHE A 89 -34.65 -27.61 -9.18
N LYS A 90 -35.50 -26.69 -8.72
CA LYS A 90 -36.95 -26.91 -8.69
C LYS A 90 -37.50 -27.10 -10.10
N SER A 91 -37.10 -26.25 -11.05
CA SER A 91 -37.51 -26.38 -12.46
C SER A 91 -37.01 -27.72 -13.06
N ALA A 92 -35.74 -28.08 -12.83
CA ALA A 92 -35.21 -29.33 -13.35
C ALA A 92 -35.88 -30.56 -12.71
N GLN A 93 -36.18 -30.50 -11.41
CA GLN A 93 -36.90 -31.58 -10.71
C GLN A 93 -38.32 -31.74 -11.22
N ASP A 94 -39.02 -30.64 -11.43
CA ASP A 94 -40.40 -30.68 -11.95
C ASP A 94 -40.45 -31.22 -13.38
N ASP A 95 -39.52 -30.78 -14.25
CA ASP A 95 -39.38 -31.33 -15.61
C ASP A 95 -39.07 -32.83 -15.58
N LEU A 96 -38.19 -33.26 -14.64
CA LEU A 96 -37.83 -34.65 -14.48
C LEU A 96 -38.98 -35.54 -13.98
N LYS A 97 -39.72 -35.02 -12.95
CA LYS A 97 -40.94 -35.68 -12.44
C LYS A 97 -42.01 -35.84 -13.53
N TYR A 98 -42.25 -34.73 -14.29
CA TYR A 98 -43.19 -34.76 -15.38
C TYR A 98 -42.80 -35.81 -16.44
N ALA A 99 -41.53 -35.87 -16.83
CA ALA A 99 -41.05 -36.87 -17.80
C ALA A 99 -41.11 -38.30 -17.25
N TYR A 100 -40.82 -38.50 -15.96
CA TYR A 100 -40.89 -39.75 -15.25
C TYR A 100 -42.34 -40.30 -15.15
N GLU A 101 -43.29 -39.43 -14.80
CA GLU A 101 -44.72 -39.74 -14.63
C GLU A 101 -45.45 -39.91 -15.98
N ASN A 102 -44.99 -39.19 -17.01
CA ASN A 102 -45.59 -39.13 -18.32
C ASN A 102 -44.63 -39.57 -19.45
N PRO A 103 -44.10 -40.81 -19.43
CA PRO A 103 -43.22 -41.26 -20.48
C PRO A 103 -43.99 -41.45 -21.79
N PRO A 104 -43.33 -41.34 -22.95
CA PRO A 104 -43.98 -41.59 -24.24
C PRO A 104 -44.57 -43.00 -24.28
N PRO A 105 -45.67 -43.18 -25.06
CA PRO A 105 -46.35 -44.47 -25.17
C PRO A 105 -45.37 -45.60 -25.53
N GLY A 106 -45.44 -46.69 -24.81
CA GLY A 106 -44.57 -47.87 -25.01
C GLY A 106 -43.23 -47.82 -24.28
N ILE A 107 -42.91 -46.71 -23.59
CA ILE A 107 -41.68 -46.59 -22.79
C ILE A 107 -42.02 -46.57 -21.29
N ILE A 108 -41.10 -47.13 -20.48
CA ILE A 108 -41.08 -47.02 -19.03
C ILE A 108 -39.73 -46.46 -18.63
N ILE A 109 -39.76 -45.53 -17.67
CA ILE A 109 -38.54 -44.97 -17.01
C ILE A 109 -38.43 -45.60 -15.63
N TYR A 110 -37.28 -46.21 -15.33
CA TYR A 110 -37.02 -46.73 -13.99
C TYR A 110 -36.52 -45.63 -13.04
N PRO A 111 -36.64 -45.83 -11.71
CA PRO A 111 -36.21 -44.80 -10.72
C PRO A 111 -34.76 -44.36 -10.86
N ASN A 112 -33.90 -45.21 -11.44
CA ASN A 112 -32.50 -44.89 -11.73
C ASN A 112 -32.26 -44.20 -13.09
N GLY A 113 -33.34 -43.89 -13.83
CA GLY A 113 -33.28 -43.20 -15.13
C GLY A 113 -33.12 -44.15 -16.33
N VAL A 114 -33.04 -45.46 -16.11
CA VAL A 114 -32.94 -46.42 -17.20
C VAL A 114 -34.27 -46.49 -17.98
N LEU A 115 -34.18 -46.44 -19.30
CA LEU A 115 -35.32 -46.54 -20.21
C LEU A 115 -35.48 -47.97 -20.67
N SER A 116 -36.74 -48.45 -20.75
CA SER A 116 -37.07 -49.75 -21.32
C SER A 116 -38.43 -49.72 -22.02
N HIS A 117 -38.65 -50.72 -22.88
CA HIS A 117 -39.97 -50.93 -23.40
C HIS A 117 -40.95 -51.31 -22.27
N ARG A 118 -42.16 -50.77 -22.26
CA ARG A 118 -43.21 -51.15 -21.30
C ARG A 118 -43.59 -52.61 -21.43
N VAL A 119 -43.62 -53.11 -22.68
CA VAL A 119 -43.74 -54.52 -23.01
C VAL A 119 -42.57 -54.86 -23.92
N HIS A 120 -41.71 -55.79 -23.48
CA HIS A 120 -40.55 -56.22 -24.28
C HIS A 120 -40.98 -56.76 -25.64
N PRO A 121 -40.36 -56.38 -26.77
CA PRO A 121 -40.74 -56.83 -28.11
C PRO A 121 -40.95 -58.33 -28.22
N ASP A 122 -40.03 -59.11 -27.66
CA ASP A 122 -40.03 -60.59 -27.70
C ASP A 122 -41.13 -61.25 -26.83
N ARG A 123 -41.73 -60.47 -25.91
CA ARG A 123 -42.77 -60.94 -24.99
C ARG A 123 -44.13 -60.37 -25.35
N ARG A 124 -44.27 -59.69 -26.45
CA ARG A 124 -45.50 -59.04 -26.89
C ARG A 124 -46.48 -60.07 -27.46
N SER A 125 -47.70 -60.11 -26.91
CA SER A 125 -48.80 -60.84 -27.49
C SER A 125 -49.18 -60.28 -28.88
N LYS A 126 -49.63 -61.17 -29.81
CA LYS A 126 -50.10 -60.75 -31.13
C LYS A 126 -51.32 -59.79 -31.06
N ASP A 127 -52.08 -59.86 -29.97
CA ASP A 127 -53.28 -59.03 -29.76
C ASP A 127 -52.99 -57.81 -28.84
N SER A 128 -51.74 -57.51 -28.57
CA SER A 128 -51.36 -56.39 -27.72
C SER A 128 -51.66 -55.06 -28.38
N THR A 129 -52.45 -54.23 -27.73
CA THR A 129 -52.80 -52.84 -28.14
C THR A 129 -51.74 -51.82 -27.68
N GLU A 130 -50.80 -52.22 -26.86
CA GLU A 130 -49.72 -51.34 -26.37
C GLU A 130 -48.80 -50.93 -27.54
N PRO A 131 -48.51 -49.63 -27.69
CA PRO A 131 -47.62 -49.16 -28.75
C PRO A 131 -46.19 -49.67 -28.52
N LEU A 132 -45.46 -50.02 -29.60
CA LEU A 132 -44.04 -50.31 -29.55
C LEU A 132 -43.26 -49.00 -29.78
N ALA A 133 -42.48 -48.60 -28.83
CA ALA A 133 -41.63 -47.41 -28.98
C ALA A 133 -40.50 -47.67 -30.01
N THR A 134 -40.23 -46.69 -30.83
CA THR A 134 -39.11 -46.68 -31.78
C THR A 134 -37.81 -46.26 -31.12
N GLU A 135 -36.66 -46.67 -31.69
CA GLU A 135 -35.36 -46.21 -31.19
C GLU A 135 -35.25 -44.67 -31.18
N ALA A 136 -35.78 -44.01 -32.19
CA ALA A 136 -35.84 -42.53 -32.24
C ALA A 136 -36.57 -41.92 -31.05
N GLN A 137 -37.65 -42.56 -30.54
CA GLN A 137 -38.34 -42.11 -29.34
C GLN A 137 -37.54 -42.32 -28.06
N PHE A 138 -36.79 -43.42 -27.98
CA PHE A 138 -35.82 -43.66 -26.89
C PHE A 138 -34.73 -42.61 -26.89
N GLU A 139 -34.11 -42.33 -28.04
CA GLU A 139 -33.04 -41.31 -28.16
C GLU A 139 -33.55 -39.91 -27.83
N ALA A 140 -34.73 -39.53 -28.32
CA ALA A 140 -35.34 -38.25 -28.00
C ALA A 140 -35.61 -38.07 -26.50
N LEU A 141 -36.12 -39.16 -25.84
CA LEU A 141 -36.34 -39.11 -24.39
C LEU A 141 -35.05 -39.11 -23.61
N ARG A 142 -34.05 -39.91 -24.03
CA ARG A 142 -32.69 -39.93 -23.44
C ARG A 142 -32.07 -38.54 -23.49
N GLY A 143 -32.06 -37.89 -24.64
CA GLY A 143 -31.53 -36.51 -24.80
C GLY A 143 -32.30 -35.51 -23.98
N LYS A 144 -33.63 -35.63 -23.80
CA LYS A 144 -34.42 -34.81 -22.91
C LYS A 144 -34.00 -34.95 -21.45
N LEU A 145 -33.88 -36.17 -20.95
CA LEU A 145 -33.49 -36.48 -19.58
C LEU A 145 -32.04 -35.99 -19.29
N GLU A 146 -31.12 -36.27 -20.24
CA GLU A 146 -29.76 -35.77 -20.16
C GLU A 146 -29.69 -34.25 -20.13
N GLY A 147 -30.51 -33.57 -20.94
CA GLY A 147 -30.59 -32.09 -20.91
C GLY A 147 -31.11 -31.51 -19.58
N ILE A 148 -32.07 -32.23 -18.94
CA ILE A 148 -32.55 -31.82 -17.58
C ILE A 148 -31.43 -32.02 -16.54
N LEU A 149 -30.79 -33.17 -16.54
CA LEU A 149 -29.68 -33.44 -15.59
C LEU A 149 -28.49 -32.47 -15.79
N LYS A 150 -28.16 -32.18 -17.05
CA LYS A 150 -27.10 -31.24 -17.39
C LYS A 150 -27.38 -29.84 -16.81
N ARG A 151 -28.63 -29.33 -16.92
CA ARG A 151 -29.00 -28.03 -16.32
C ARG A 151 -28.86 -28.03 -14.80
N ALA A 152 -29.29 -29.10 -14.12
CA ALA A 152 -29.16 -29.22 -12.67
C ALA A 152 -27.69 -29.27 -12.24
N ASN A 153 -26.87 -30.04 -12.97
CA ASN A 153 -25.44 -30.16 -12.70
C ASN A 153 -24.70 -28.83 -12.89
N GLU A 154 -25.01 -28.11 -13.98
CA GLU A 154 -24.42 -26.81 -14.24
C GLU A 154 -24.79 -25.79 -13.13
N ALA A 155 -26.03 -25.81 -12.67
CA ALA A 155 -26.45 -24.95 -11.56
C ALA A 155 -25.71 -25.27 -10.25
N ASP A 156 -25.52 -26.55 -9.94
CA ASP A 156 -24.77 -27.04 -8.77
C ASP A 156 -23.29 -26.57 -8.81
N GLU A 157 -22.62 -26.85 -9.93
CA GLU A 157 -21.22 -26.48 -10.12
C GLU A 157 -20.96 -24.98 -10.04
N ILE A 158 -21.83 -24.17 -10.68
CA ILE A 158 -21.66 -22.72 -10.71
C ILE A 158 -21.99 -22.11 -9.35
N CYS A 159 -23.05 -22.57 -8.69
CA CYS A 159 -23.39 -22.12 -7.34
C CYS A 159 -22.25 -22.44 -6.35
N ALA A 160 -21.74 -23.68 -6.37
CA ALA A 160 -20.62 -24.08 -5.53
C ALA A 160 -19.34 -23.29 -5.83
N TRP A 161 -19.07 -22.98 -7.10
CA TRP A 161 -17.95 -22.11 -7.48
C TRP A 161 -18.15 -20.69 -6.96
N GLY A 162 -19.35 -20.09 -7.15
CA GLY A 162 -19.64 -18.74 -6.67
C GLY A 162 -19.52 -18.60 -5.16
N LEU A 163 -20.06 -19.56 -4.39
CA LEU A 163 -19.93 -19.57 -2.93
C LEU A 163 -18.48 -19.66 -2.47
N ARG A 164 -17.63 -20.44 -3.18
CA ARG A 164 -16.19 -20.50 -2.87
C ARG A 164 -15.48 -19.21 -3.28
N ALA A 165 -15.90 -18.57 -4.37
CA ALA A 165 -15.30 -17.31 -4.82
C ALA A 165 -15.50 -16.18 -3.81
N LEU A 166 -16.62 -16.13 -3.10
CA LEU A 166 -16.90 -15.14 -2.06
C LEU A 166 -15.93 -15.20 -0.89
N ILE A 167 -15.55 -16.41 -0.45
CA ILE A 167 -14.68 -16.60 0.73
C ILE A 167 -13.19 -16.70 0.36
N ARG A 168 -12.85 -16.74 -0.93
CA ARG A 168 -11.49 -17.05 -1.41
C ARG A 168 -10.49 -15.97 -1.02
N ASN A 169 -10.88 -14.72 -1.16
CA ASN A 169 -9.99 -13.57 -1.04
C ASN A 169 -10.06 -12.91 0.35
N HIS A 170 -10.98 -13.34 1.19
CA HIS A 170 -11.28 -12.74 2.48
C HIS A 170 -11.54 -13.82 3.54
N PRO A 171 -10.52 -14.60 3.94
CA PRO A 171 -10.72 -15.70 4.89
C PRO A 171 -11.03 -15.22 6.30
N ASN A 172 -10.69 -13.96 6.65
CA ASN A 172 -10.80 -13.40 8.00
C ASN A 172 -11.67 -12.14 8.10
N ASP A 173 -12.15 -11.62 6.96
CA ASP A 173 -13.00 -10.43 6.85
C ASP A 173 -14.08 -10.63 5.78
N PHE A 174 -14.88 -9.62 5.49
CA PHE A 174 -15.89 -9.66 4.44
C PHE A 174 -15.36 -9.00 3.16
N GLY A 175 -15.60 -9.66 2.03
CA GLY A 175 -15.20 -9.15 0.71
C GLY A 175 -16.25 -8.28 0.04
N SER A 176 -15.81 -7.34 -0.76
CA SER A 176 -16.68 -6.48 -1.58
C SER A 176 -17.18 -7.14 -2.88
N THR A 177 -16.93 -8.46 -3.08
CA THR A 177 -17.37 -9.19 -4.28
C THR A 177 -18.88 -9.28 -4.32
N ASP A 178 -19.49 -8.72 -5.37
CA ASP A 178 -20.93 -8.71 -5.59
C ASP A 178 -21.30 -9.70 -6.70
N LEU A 179 -22.08 -10.74 -6.36
CA LEU A 179 -22.59 -11.75 -7.26
C LEU A 179 -24.13 -11.72 -7.26
N ASN A 180 -24.71 -11.12 -8.27
CA ASN A 180 -26.17 -11.07 -8.43
C ASN A 180 -26.72 -12.41 -8.99
N GLY A 181 -26.32 -13.53 -8.39
CA GLY A 181 -26.81 -14.86 -8.71
C GLY A 181 -25.92 -15.68 -9.66
N ILE A 182 -26.47 -16.80 -10.14
CA ILE A 182 -25.76 -17.80 -10.97
C ILE A 182 -25.26 -17.24 -12.30
N ALA A 183 -25.97 -16.28 -12.89
CA ALA A 183 -25.56 -15.70 -14.17
C ALA A 183 -24.25 -14.93 -14.06
N ASP A 184 -24.08 -14.14 -12.99
CA ASP A 184 -22.84 -13.43 -12.71
C ASP A 184 -21.71 -14.39 -12.37
N ALA A 185 -21.96 -15.37 -11.50
CA ALA A 185 -20.98 -16.41 -11.16
C ALA A 185 -20.52 -17.19 -12.41
N LYS A 186 -21.42 -17.46 -13.35
CA LYS A 186 -21.10 -18.12 -14.64
C LYS A 186 -20.19 -17.24 -15.51
N ARG A 187 -20.49 -15.94 -15.57
CA ARG A 187 -19.67 -14.97 -16.31
C ARG A 187 -18.27 -14.86 -15.71
N MET A 188 -18.17 -14.64 -14.40
CA MET A 188 -16.87 -14.56 -13.71
C MET A 188 -16.05 -15.84 -13.85
N ARG A 189 -16.67 -17.02 -13.71
CA ARG A 189 -16.00 -18.31 -13.94
C ARG A 189 -15.49 -18.46 -15.38
N ALA A 190 -16.23 -17.94 -16.36
CA ALA A 190 -15.80 -17.97 -17.76
C ALA A 190 -14.61 -17.01 -17.99
N GLU A 191 -14.64 -15.84 -17.38
CA GLU A 191 -13.54 -14.85 -17.40
C GLU A 191 -12.27 -15.43 -16.75
N GLU A 192 -12.39 -16.04 -15.55
CA GLU A 192 -11.28 -16.73 -14.87
C GLU A 192 -10.66 -17.83 -15.76
N LYS A 193 -11.52 -18.61 -16.41
CA LYS A 193 -11.08 -19.67 -17.31
C LYS A 193 -10.36 -19.12 -18.55
N GLN A 194 -10.83 -18.01 -19.09
CA GLN A 194 -10.17 -17.30 -20.18
C GLN A 194 -8.82 -16.75 -19.76
N GLN A 195 -8.75 -16.14 -18.56
CA GLN A 195 -7.48 -15.65 -17.99
C GLN A 195 -6.47 -16.79 -17.76
N ALA A 196 -6.91 -17.94 -17.28
CA ALA A 196 -6.06 -19.13 -17.17
C ALA A 196 -5.51 -19.59 -18.54
N GLU A 197 -6.32 -19.56 -19.59
CA GLU A 197 -5.86 -19.88 -20.95
C GLU A 197 -4.88 -18.83 -21.50
N ASN A 198 -5.20 -17.54 -21.28
CA ASN A 198 -4.29 -16.44 -21.63
C ASN A 198 -2.94 -16.60 -20.93
N GLY A 199 -2.92 -17.01 -19.65
CA GLY A 199 -1.69 -17.29 -18.91
C GLY A 199 -0.82 -18.39 -19.54
N ARG A 200 -1.46 -19.49 -20.00
CA ARG A 200 -0.74 -20.55 -20.74
C ARG A 200 -0.19 -20.07 -22.08
N GLU A 201 -0.96 -19.28 -22.82
CA GLU A 201 -0.49 -18.70 -24.09
C GLU A 201 0.63 -17.68 -23.87
N ALA A 202 0.53 -16.84 -22.82
CA ALA A 202 1.60 -15.94 -22.43
C ALA A 202 2.88 -16.70 -22.07
N ALA A 203 2.79 -17.82 -21.34
CA ALA A 203 3.95 -18.66 -21.02
C ALA A 203 4.66 -19.18 -22.29
N LYS A 204 3.90 -19.61 -23.30
CA LYS A 204 4.45 -20.07 -24.59
C LYS A 204 5.14 -18.91 -25.36
N LEU A 205 4.58 -17.71 -25.31
CA LEU A 205 5.15 -16.54 -25.97
C LEU A 205 6.40 -16.06 -25.24
N TYR A 206 6.38 -15.98 -23.90
CA TYR A 206 7.56 -15.64 -23.09
C TYR A 206 8.71 -16.64 -23.32
N ALA A 207 8.42 -17.94 -23.52
CA ALA A 207 9.44 -18.94 -23.80
C ALA A 207 10.32 -18.63 -25.02
N ARG A 208 9.84 -17.80 -25.92
CA ARG A 208 10.52 -17.41 -27.17
C ARG A 208 10.50 -15.90 -27.44
N TRP A 209 10.37 -15.07 -26.41
CA TRP A 209 10.16 -13.63 -26.53
C TRP A 209 11.20 -12.91 -27.40
N GLU A 210 12.44 -13.37 -27.41
CA GLU A 210 13.53 -12.83 -28.25
C GLU A 210 13.31 -13.06 -29.75
N HIS A 211 12.36 -13.91 -30.12
CA HIS A 211 12.09 -14.35 -31.49
C HIS A 211 10.68 -14.07 -31.96
N LEU A 212 9.91 -13.32 -31.17
CA LEU A 212 8.57 -12.92 -31.54
C LEU A 212 8.61 -11.88 -32.67
N ASP A 213 7.68 -12.01 -33.63
CA ASP A 213 7.36 -10.92 -34.51
C ASP A 213 6.57 -9.80 -33.80
N ASP A 214 6.30 -8.70 -34.49
CA ASP A 214 5.65 -7.55 -33.88
C ASP A 214 4.24 -7.86 -33.41
N ASP A 215 3.46 -8.64 -34.17
CA ASP A 215 2.08 -9.02 -33.80
C ASP A 215 2.06 -9.96 -32.57
N GLU A 216 2.98 -10.93 -32.51
CA GLU A 216 3.13 -11.83 -31.37
C GLU A 216 3.61 -11.09 -30.12
N ARG A 217 4.49 -10.11 -30.27
CA ARG A 217 5.00 -9.26 -29.20
C ARG A 217 3.91 -8.38 -28.61
N GLU A 218 3.09 -7.75 -29.45
CA GLU A 218 1.94 -6.96 -29.02
C GLU A 218 0.89 -7.83 -28.31
N ARG A 219 0.63 -9.03 -28.85
CA ARG A 219 -0.26 -10.01 -28.22
C ARG A 219 0.24 -10.45 -26.85
N LEU A 220 1.53 -10.76 -26.71
CA LEU A 220 2.13 -11.10 -25.42
C LEU A 220 1.97 -9.96 -24.42
N LEU A 221 2.26 -8.73 -24.85
CA LEU A 221 2.14 -7.54 -24.01
C LEU A 221 0.70 -7.35 -23.54
N THR A 222 -0.28 -7.50 -24.43
CA THR A 222 -1.70 -7.42 -24.08
C THR A 222 -2.07 -8.46 -23.04
N PHE A 223 -1.72 -9.72 -23.25
CA PHE A 223 -1.99 -10.79 -22.28
C PHE A 223 -1.34 -10.50 -20.92
N ALA A 224 -0.08 -10.08 -20.92
CA ALA A 224 0.68 -9.88 -19.71
C ALA A 224 0.14 -8.66 -18.90
N GLU A 225 -0.17 -7.55 -19.56
CA GLU A 225 -0.68 -6.34 -18.88
C GLU A 225 -2.11 -6.51 -18.37
N GLU A 226 -2.99 -7.11 -19.16
CA GLU A 226 -4.38 -7.37 -18.74
C GLU A 226 -4.48 -8.48 -17.70
N GLY A 227 -3.60 -9.48 -17.78
CA GLY A 227 -3.63 -10.66 -16.92
C GLY A 227 -2.84 -10.55 -15.63
N LYS A 228 -1.90 -9.61 -15.47
CA LYS A 228 -0.95 -9.57 -14.34
C LYS A 228 -1.61 -9.56 -12.95
N ASN A 229 -2.81 -9.00 -12.84
CA ASN A 229 -3.59 -8.94 -11.59
C ASN A 229 -4.62 -10.07 -11.46
N SER A 230 -4.66 -11.02 -12.41
CA SER A 230 -5.55 -12.17 -12.35
C SER A 230 -4.83 -13.38 -11.74
N PRO A 231 -5.28 -13.91 -10.57
CA PRO A 231 -4.68 -15.09 -9.97
C PRO A 231 -4.63 -16.30 -10.91
N ALA A 232 -5.70 -16.53 -11.68
CA ALA A 232 -5.76 -17.64 -12.64
C ALA A 232 -4.76 -17.48 -13.80
N PHE A 233 -4.54 -16.27 -14.29
CA PHE A 233 -3.51 -15.97 -15.28
C PHE A 233 -2.13 -16.21 -14.69
N ALA A 234 -1.85 -15.61 -13.53
CA ALA A 234 -0.56 -15.62 -12.87
C ALA A 234 -0.12 -17.07 -12.52
N GLU A 235 -1.01 -17.87 -11.94
CA GLU A 235 -0.76 -19.29 -11.66
C GLU A 235 -0.35 -20.05 -12.94
N GLN A 236 -1.15 -19.90 -14.01
CA GLN A 236 -0.89 -20.63 -15.25
C GLN A 236 0.37 -20.12 -15.96
N LEU A 237 0.67 -18.84 -15.90
CA LEU A 237 1.93 -18.29 -16.39
C LEU A 237 3.11 -18.91 -15.64
N MET A 238 3.14 -18.82 -14.30
CA MET A 238 4.27 -19.27 -13.49
C MET A 238 4.50 -20.78 -13.54
N THR A 239 3.43 -21.57 -13.57
CA THR A 239 3.51 -23.05 -13.57
C THR A 239 3.81 -23.65 -14.95
N ASN A 240 3.53 -22.93 -16.03
CA ASN A 240 3.78 -23.39 -17.41
C ASN A 240 4.96 -22.67 -18.09
N LEU A 241 5.61 -21.72 -17.42
CA LEU A 241 6.72 -20.99 -18.01
C LEU A 241 7.90 -21.93 -18.26
N SER A 242 8.45 -21.87 -19.47
CA SER A 242 9.69 -22.53 -19.88
C SER A 242 10.53 -21.53 -20.66
N TYR A 243 11.83 -21.43 -20.37
CA TYR A 243 12.72 -20.51 -21.06
C TYR A 243 14.15 -21.09 -21.15
N ARG A 244 14.71 -21.12 -22.36
CA ARG A 244 16.07 -21.64 -22.64
C ARG A 244 16.32 -23.05 -22.06
N GLY A 245 15.29 -23.93 -22.12
CA GLY A 245 15.36 -25.32 -21.62
C GLY A 245 15.32 -25.44 -20.10
N ARG A 246 14.86 -24.42 -19.41
CA ARG A 246 14.55 -24.40 -17.99
C ARG A 246 13.06 -24.18 -17.80
N ASP A 247 12.50 -24.72 -16.73
CA ASP A 247 11.07 -24.69 -16.46
C ASP A 247 10.76 -23.98 -15.13
N GLN A 248 9.59 -23.37 -15.06
CA GLN A 248 9.02 -22.76 -13.86
C GLN A 248 9.99 -21.78 -13.15
N GLN A 249 10.45 -22.07 -11.95
CA GLN A 249 11.24 -21.17 -11.11
C GLN A 249 12.56 -20.76 -11.79
N GLU A 250 13.27 -21.70 -12.39
CA GLU A 250 14.51 -21.38 -13.12
C GLU A 250 14.22 -20.52 -14.35
N ALA A 251 13.10 -20.78 -15.04
CA ALA A 251 12.66 -20.02 -16.20
C ALA A 251 12.30 -18.58 -15.81
N VAL A 252 11.61 -18.35 -14.68
CA VAL A 252 11.27 -17.01 -14.16
C VAL A 252 12.55 -16.20 -13.97
N LEU A 253 13.53 -16.73 -13.26
CA LEU A 253 14.78 -16.02 -12.94
C LEU A 253 15.60 -15.69 -14.20
N LEU A 254 15.68 -16.63 -15.14
CA LEU A 254 16.42 -16.44 -16.40
C LEU A 254 15.71 -15.45 -17.32
N LEU A 255 14.39 -15.53 -17.42
CA LEU A 255 13.58 -14.65 -18.24
C LEU A 255 13.66 -13.20 -17.70
N ALA A 256 13.53 -13.04 -16.38
CA ALA A 256 13.66 -11.75 -15.73
C ALA A 256 14.99 -11.08 -16.09
N SER A 257 16.10 -11.80 -15.87
CA SER A 257 17.44 -11.29 -16.21
C SER A 257 17.62 -11.01 -17.72
N SER A 258 16.97 -11.81 -18.58
CA SER A 258 17.05 -11.59 -20.03
C SER A 258 16.26 -10.36 -20.47
N LEU A 259 15.08 -10.14 -19.92
CA LEU A 259 14.27 -8.92 -20.19
C LEU A 259 14.97 -7.65 -19.69
N GLU A 260 15.55 -7.71 -18.50
CA GLU A 260 16.31 -6.59 -17.88
C GLU A 260 17.55 -6.21 -18.72
N SER A 261 18.22 -7.19 -19.33
CA SER A 261 19.42 -6.97 -20.15
C SER A 261 19.14 -6.66 -21.62
N GLY A 262 17.88 -6.67 -22.06
CA GLY A 262 17.51 -6.51 -23.47
C GLY A 262 17.83 -7.72 -24.35
N GLY A 263 18.01 -8.89 -23.78
CA GLY A 263 18.20 -10.14 -24.48
C GLY A 263 19.47 -10.16 -25.35
N ARG A 264 19.35 -10.63 -26.59
CA ARG A 264 20.48 -10.75 -27.52
C ARG A 264 21.03 -9.42 -28.04
N ASP A 265 20.19 -8.41 -28.08
CA ASP A 265 20.54 -7.12 -28.66
C ASP A 265 21.23 -6.19 -27.65
N SER A 266 21.27 -6.58 -26.37
CA SER A 266 21.84 -5.83 -25.24
C SER A 266 21.31 -4.37 -25.16
N GLN A 267 20.11 -4.14 -25.69
CA GLN A 267 19.38 -2.88 -25.62
C GLN A 267 17.96 -3.14 -25.13
N VAL A 268 17.60 -2.59 -23.98
CA VAL A 268 16.24 -2.72 -23.42
C VAL A 268 15.29 -1.83 -24.19
N SER A 269 14.32 -2.42 -24.85
CA SER A 269 13.23 -1.67 -25.48
C SER A 269 12.16 -1.28 -24.45
N SER A 270 11.34 -0.28 -24.79
CA SER A 270 10.18 0.08 -23.95
C SER A 270 9.21 -1.09 -23.77
N THR A 271 9.11 -1.98 -24.75
CA THR A 271 8.29 -3.19 -24.69
C THR A 271 8.88 -4.21 -23.70
N ASP A 272 10.21 -4.41 -23.71
CA ASP A 272 10.88 -5.33 -22.78
C ASP A 272 10.71 -4.87 -21.33
N ALA A 273 10.82 -3.55 -21.08
CA ALA A 273 10.56 -2.98 -19.76
C ALA A 273 9.10 -3.21 -19.30
N ARG A 274 8.12 -3.05 -20.19
CA ARG A 274 6.71 -3.33 -19.91
C ARG A 274 6.45 -4.82 -19.65
N LEU A 275 7.07 -5.71 -20.42
CA LEU A 275 6.99 -7.16 -20.21
C LEU A 275 7.63 -7.58 -18.88
N TYR A 276 8.76 -6.97 -18.51
CA TYR A 276 9.41 -7.19 -17.23
C TYR A 276 8.51 -6.77 -16.07
N LYS A 277 7.93 -5.56 -16.15
CA LYS A 277 6.94 -5.06 -15.19
C LYS A 277 5.72 -5.99 -15.07
N ALA A 278 5.18 -6.46 -16.17
CA ALA A 278 4.04 -7.37 -16.18
C ALA A 278 4.39 -8.75 -15.60
N LEU A 279 5.62 -9.24 -15.82
CA LEU A 279 6.12 -10.48 -15.20
C LEU A 279 6.23 -10.33 -13.67
N SER A 280 6.75 -9.19 -13.19
CA SER A 280 6.78 -8.85 -11.77
C SER A 280 5.38 -8.83 -11.14
N GLY A 281 4.43 -8.13 -11.79
CA GLY A 281 3.05 -8.10 -11.33
C GLY A 281 2.39 -9.47 -11.28
N SER A 282 2.66 -10.31 -12.28
CA SER A 282 2.18 -11.69 -12.30
C SER A 282 2.81 -12.54 -11.19
N LEU A 283 4.10 -12.33 -10.88
CA LEU A 283 4.75 -13.03 -9.76
C LEU A 283 4.16 -12.60 -8.42
N ALA A 284 3.96 -11.29 -8.23
CA ALA A 284 3.33 -10.76 -7.02
C ALA A 284 1.91 -11.32 -6.82
N THR A 285 1.09 -11.35 -7.88
CA THR A 285 -0.25 -11.94 -7.85
C THR A 285 -0.21 -13.44 -7.55
N ALA A 286 0.72 -14.18 -8.18
CA ALA A 286 0.85 -15.64 -7.97
C ALA A 286 1.31 -16.00 -6.54
N THR A 287 2.11 -15.14 -5.90
CA THR A 287 2.62 -15.31 -4.53
C THR A 287 1.82 -14.52 -3.50
N GLY A 288 0.70 -13.91 -3.88
CA GLY A 288 -0.17 -13.12 -3.02
C GLY A 288 -0.81 -13.91 -1.88
N PRO A 289 -1.45 -13.25 -0.91
CA PRO A 289 -2.09 -13.91 0.24
C PRO A 289 -3.15 -14.92 -0.16
N ASP A 290 -3.76 -14.75 -1.32
CA ASP A 290 -4.77 -15.65 -1.88
C ASP A 290 -4.18 -16.93 -2.45
N SER A 291 -2.87 -16.99 -2.67
CA SER A 291 -2.15 -18.17 -3.12
C SER A 291 -1.89 -19.18 -2.00
N SER A 292 -1.95 -18.75 -0.75
CA SER A 292 -1.72 -19.62 0.39
C SER A 292 -2.96 -20.45 0.72
N ILE A 293 -2.82 -21.78 0.68
CA ILE A 293 -3.79 -22.77 1.19
C ILE A 293 -4.93 -23.10 0.22
N GLY A 294 -4.59 -23.75 -0.90
CA GLY A 294 -5.59 -24.53 -1.67
C GLY A 294 -6.63 -23.69 -2.42
N SER A 295 -6.42 -22.41 -2.58
CA SER A 295 -7.22 -21.57 -3.47
C SER A 295 -6.82 -21.85 -4.91
N PRO A 296 -7.75 -22.13 -5.83
CA PRO A 296 -7.45 -22.14 -7.24
C PRO A 296 -7.10 -20.73 -7.70
N GLY A 297 -5.88 -20.49 -8.13
CA GLY A 297 -5.46 -19.22 -8.70
C GLY A 297 -4.14 -18.64 -8.21
N GLY A 298 -3.39 -19.36 -7.35
CA GLY A 298 -2.03 -19.02 -6.96
C GLY A 298 -1.08 -20.20 -7.00
N VAL A 299 0.21 -19.93 -6.94
CA VAL A 299 1.21 -20.99 -6.79
C VAL A 299 1.21 -21.53 -5.36
N THR A 300 1.66 -22.76 -5.17
CA THR A 300 1.75 -23.37 -3.83
C THR A 300 2.95 -22.82 -3.05
N SER A 301 2.91 -22.92 -1.71
CA SER A 301 4.08 -22.59 -0.88
C SER A 301 5.32 -23.38 -1.32
N ALA A 302 5.17 -24.66 -1.62
CA ALA A 302 6.28 -25.47 -2.15
C ALA A 302 6.86 -24.94 -3.48
N TRP A 303 6.08 -24.24 -4.27
CA TRP A 303 6.55 -23.57 -5.48
C TRP A 303 7.36 -22.31 -5.15
N THR A 304 6.90 -21.51 -4.16
CA THR A 304 7.61 -20.32 -3.69
C THR A 304 8.90 -20.68 -2.98
N ASP A 305 8.88 -21.66 -2.06
CA ASP A 305 10.07 -22.19 -1.39
C ASP A 305 11.14 -22.64 -2.40
N LYS A 306 10.68 -23.32 -3.46
CA LYS A 306 11.58 -23.74 -4.54
C LYS A 306 12.12 -22.58 -5.35
N LEU A 307 11.34 -21.51 -5.59
CA LEU A 307 11.83 -20.30 -6.26
C LEU A 307 12.94 -19.64 -5.44
N ILE A 308 12.71 -19.44 -4.16
CA ILE A 308 13.64 -18.80 -3.23
C ILE A 308 14.92 -19.65 -3.09
N THR A 309 14.78 -20.98 -2.91
CA THR A 309 15.92 -21.89 -2.85
C THR A 309 16.71 -21.88 -4.16
N THR A 310 16.03 -21.87 -5.32
CA THR A 310 16.70 -21.78 -6.63
C THR A 310 17.44 -20.45 -6.79
N ALA A 311 16.84 -19.35 -6.34
CA ALA A 311 17.48 -18.04 -6.35
C ALA A 311 18.71 -17.99 -5.44
N ARG A 312 18.61 -18.56 -4.22
CA ARG A 312 19.70 -18.64 -3.25
C ARG A 312 20.87 -19.51 -3.76
N ASP A 313 20.58 -20.69 -4.24
CA ASP A 313 21.62 -21.67 -4.59
C ASP A 313 22.26 -21.36 -5.95
N GLY A 314 21.54 -20.71 -6.87
CA GLY A 314 21.99 -20.39 -8.22
C GLY A 314 22.41 -21.59 -9.07
N ASN A 315 22.04 -22.79 -8.63
CA ASN A 315 22.49 -24.05 -9.22
C ASN A 315 21.93 -24.24 -10.62
N GLY A 316 22.82 -24.40 -11.60
CA GLY A 316 22.48 -24.72 -12.97
C GLY A 316 22.08 -23.54 -13.84
N LEU A 317 22.01 -22.32 -13.31
CA LEU A 317 21.77 -21.13 -14.12
C LEU A 317 23.07 -20.65 -14.79
N PRO A 318 23.04 -20.25 -16.09
CA PRO A 318 24.23 -19.78 -16.81
C PRO A 318 24.80 -18.53 -16.13
N ARG A 319 26.13 -18.49 -15.96
CA ARG A 319 26.85 -17.29 -15.51
C ARG A 319 26.76 -16.22 -16.57
N GLN A 320 26.20 -15.07 -16.23
CA GLN A 320 26.01 -13.98 -17.18
C GLN A 320 27.31 -13.30 -17.62
N HIS A 321 28.36 -13.32 -16.79
CA HIS A 321 29.68 -12.79 -17.16
C HIS A 321 30.83 -13.66 -16.65
N PRO A 322 31.87 -13.92 -17.48
CA PRO A 322 33.11 -14.53 -17.00
C PRO A 322 33.79 -13.63 -15.98
N GLY A 323 33.87 -14.06 -14.75
CA GLY A 323 34.56 -13.31 -13.68
C GLY A 323 33.65 -12.86 -12.51
N THR A 324 32.34 -13.06 -12.59
CA THR A 324 31.42 -12.84 -11.46
C THR A 324 31.47 -14.00 -10.46
N ILE A 325 31.48 -13.63 -9.18
CA ILE A 325 31.49 -14.57 -8.05
C ILE A 325 30.16 -15.32 -8.03
N GLY A 326 30.25 -16.62 -7.89
CA GLY A 326 29.27 -17.71 -7.75
C GLY A 326 27.78 -17.45 -7.86
N GLY A 327 27.15 -18.28 -8.64
CA GLY A 327 25.75 -18.36 -9.08
C GLY A 327 24.62 -17.83 -8.14
N GLY A 328 24.68 -18.06 -6.83
CA GLY A 328 23.60 -17.71 -5.91
C GLY A 328 23.38 -16.19 -5.71
N ALA A 329 24.42 -15.40 -5.62
CA ALA A 329 24.30 -13.95 -5.45
C ALA A 329 23.59 -13.26 -6.62
N ALA A 330 23.99 -13.62 -7.85
CA ALA A 330 23.39 -13.05 -9.06
C ALA A 330 21.92 -13.45 -9.24
N THR A 331 21.55 -14.65 -8.83
CA THR A 331 20.17 -15.13 -8.94
C THR A 331 19.24 -14.57 -7.87
N LEU A 332 19.74 -14.36 -6.64
CA LEU A 332 19.02 -13.62 -5.61
C LEU A 332 18.77 -12.17 -6.05
N LYS A 333 19.80 -11.52 -6.61
CA LYS A 333 19.64 -10.19 -7.20
C LYS A 333 18.58 -10.19 -8.30
N ASN A 334 18.61 -11.11 -9.25
CA ASN A 334 17.60 -11.20 -10.32
C ASN A 334 16.17 -11.34 -9.76
N LEU A 335 16.00 -12.07 -8.66
CA LEU A 335 14.69 -12.18 -7.99
C LEU A 335 14.28 -10.84 -7.38
N THR A 336 15.17 -10.20 -6.62
CA THR A 336 14.82 -8.96 -5.92
C THR A 336 14.70 -7.77 -6.88
N ASP A 337 15.46 -7.73 -7.97
CA ASP A 337 15.27 -6.74 -9.04
C ASP A 337 13.91 -6.93 -9.74
N LEU A 338 13.51 -8.18 -9.99
CA LEU A 338 12.16 -8.45 -10.49
C LEU A 338 11.07 -8.00 -9.50
N MET A 339 11.29 -8.19 -8.21
CA MET A 339 10.36 -7.70 -7.17
C MET A 339 10.29 -6.18 -7.16
N ALA A 340 11.38 -5.50 -7.46
CA ALA A 340 11.47 -4.04 -7.56
C ALA A 340 11.08 -3.48 -8.94
N ALA A 341 10.72 -4.30 -9.89
CA ALA A 341 10.63 -3.99 -11.34
C ALA A 341 9.75 -2.80 -11.73
N ASP A 342 9.06 -2.20 -10.81
CA ASP A 342 8.25 -1.02 -11.03
C ASP A 342 8.66 0.19 -10.20
N ALA A 343 9.72 0.03 -9.43
CA ALA A 343 10.31 1.11 -8.69
C ALA A 343 10.99 2.13 -9.60
N GLY A 344 10.52 2.43 -10.77
CA GLY A 344 11.12 3.39 -11.69
C GLY A 344 12.10 4.37 -11.03
N ASP A 345 12.80 5.20 -11.74
CA ASP A 345 13.67 6.28 -11.23
C ASP A 345 13.07 7.16 -10.10
N ASN A 346 11.82 6.88 -9.73
CA ASN A 346 11.03 7.60 -8.71
C ASN A 346 11.17 7.03 -7.28
N ALA A 347 11.74 5.85 -7.10
CA ALA A 347 11.88 5.25 -5.76
C ALA A 347 13.12 5.75 -5.03
N VAL A 348 14.07 6.35 -5.72
CA VAL A 348 15.27 6.91 -5.10
C VAL A 348 15.12 8.43 -5.11
N TYR A 349 15.03 9.00 -3.90
CA TYR A 349 15.17 10.43 -3.73
C TYR A 349 16.52 10.88 -4.27
N ASP A 350 16.52 11.64 -5.36
CA ASP A 350 17.68 12.34 -5.86
C ASP A 350 17.63 13.79 -5.38
N PRO A 351 18.45 14.19 -4.41
CA PRO A 351 18.48 15.55 -3.90
C PRO A 351 18.88 16.59 -4.96
N ASN A 352 19.42 16.14 -6.11
CA ASN A 352 19.84 17.02 -7.21
C ASN A 352 18.79 17.13 -8.33
N LYS A 353 17.71 16.35 -8.29
CA LYS A 353 16.64 16.44 -9.29
C LYS A 353 15.88 17.74 -9.15
N ASP A 354 15.76 18.50 -10.25
CA ASP A 354 15.00 19.77 -10.28
C ASP A 354 13.53 19.48 -9.89
N PRO A 355 13.00 20.12 -8.84
CA PRO A 355 11.59 19.98 -8.45
C PRO A 355 10.60 20.35 -9.56
N LYS A 356 11.06 20.98 -10.65
CA LYS A 356 10.26 21.31 -11.84
C LYS A 356 10.11 20.16 -12.82
N GLU A 357 10.92 19.10 -12.73
CA GLU A 357 10.66 17.88 -13.45
C GLU A 357 9.39 17.23 -12.88
N LYS A 358 8.42 16.99 -13.77
CA LYS A 358 7.04 16.57 -13.46
C LYS A 358 6.88 15.20 -12.81
N SER A 359 7.94 14.53 -12.43
CA SER A 359 7.91 13.31 -11.63
C SER A 359 7.98 13.70 -10.16
N SER A 360 6.83 13.80 -9.52
CA SER A 360 6.77 13.81 -8.05
C SER A 360 7.50 12.55 -7.55
N PRO A 361 8.50 12.67 -6.66
CA PRO A 361 9.12 11.49 -6.03
C PRO A 361 8.10 10.62 -5.28
N TRP A 362 6.87 11.10 -5.14
CA TRP A 362 5.74 10.52 -4.41
C TRP A 362 4.64 9.95 -5.30
N LYS A 363 4.80 9.89 -6.63
CA LYS A 363 3.80 9.26 -7.47
C LYS A 363 3.96 7.75 -7.41
N LYS A 364 3.19 7.12 -6.53
CA LYS A 364 2.84 5.71 -6.65
C LYS A 364 2.02 5.58 -7.95
N ASP A 365 2.53 4.87 -8.93
CA ASP A 365 1.71 4.47 -10.06
C ASP A 365 0.67 3.46 -9.56
N ALA A 366 -0.59 3.77 -9.76
CA ALA A 366 -1.67 2.86 -9.44
C ALA A 366 -1.44 1.54 -10.21
N GLY A 367 -1.11 0.47 -9.48
CA GLY A 367 -0.84 -0.85 -10.06
C GLY A 367 0.59 -1.37 -9.89
N ASP A 368 1.40 -0.77 -9.02
CA ASP A 368 2.67 -1.35 -8.61
C ASP A 368 2.44 -2.69 -7.92
N PRO A 369 3.24 -3.74 -8.22
CA PRO A 369 3.05 -5.05 -7.65
C PRO A 369 3.28 -5.05 -6.12
N VAL A 370 2.34 -5.63 -5.38
CA VAL A 370 2.42 -5.81 -3.93
C VAL A 370 2.58 -7.29 -3.64
N TYR A 371 3.74 -7.66 -3.13
CA TYR A 371 4.03 -9.04 -2.73
C TYR A 371 3.46 -9.35 -1.35
N SER A 372 3.11 -10.62 -1.10
CA SER A 372 2.60 -11.04 0.21
C SER A 372 3.65 -10.92 1.31
N GLU A 373 3.18 -10.72 2.54
CA GLU A 373 4.02 -10.66 3.73
C GLU A 373 4.89 -11.91 3.87
N ALA A 374 4.28 -13.11 3.72
CA ALA A 374 5.01 -14.37 3.84
C ALA A 374 6.16 -14.49 2.83
N PHE A 375 5.91 -14.09 1.57
CA PHE A 375 6.94 -14.14 0.52
C PHE A 375 8.06 -13.12 0.78
N LEU A 376 7.71 -11.89 1.15
CA LEU A 376 8.70 -10.85 1.47
C LEU A 376 9.58 -11.23 2.65
N THR A 377 8.98 -11.75 3.72
CA THR A 377 9.69 -12.20 4.93
C THR A 377 10.66 -13.35 4.60
N GLU A 378 10.20 -14.38 3.88
CA GLU A 378 11.03 -15.53 3.53
C GLU A 378 12.22 -15.15 2.64
N VAL A 379 12.02 -14.26 1.66
CA VAL A 379 13.13 -13.72 0.84
C VAL A 379 14.10 -12.94 1.71
N GLY A 380 13.60 -12.10 2.63
CA GLY A 380 14.42 -11.29 3.54
C GLY A 380 15.27 -12.14 4.47
N ASP A 381 14.66 -13.13 5.09
CA ASP A 381 15.35 -14.07 5.99
C ASP A 381 16.39 -14.89 5.23
N THR A 382 16.06 -15.34 4.01
CA THR A 382 17.02 -16.06 3.16
C THR A 382 18.25 -15.22 2.82
N ILE A 383 18.07 -13.95 2.48
CA ILE A 383 19.20 -13.06 2.19
C ILE A 383 20.02 -12.82 3.45
N ARG A 384 19.36 -12.54 4.58
CA ARG A 384 20.00 -12.32 5.88
C ARG A 384 20.80 -13.54 6.34
N GLU A 385 20.20 -14.75 6.27
CA GLU A 385 20.88 -16.00 6.57
C GLU A 385 22.13 -16.19 5.71
N TRP A 386 22.04 -15.82 4.44
CA TRP A 386 23.17 -15.93 3.53
C TRP A 386 24.28 -14.91 3.84
N GLU A 387 23.91 -13.69 4.24
CA GLU A 387 24.83 -12.65 4.68
C GLU A 387 25.55 -12.99 6.01
N THR A 388 24.88 -13.74 6.91
CA THR A 388 25.37 -14.02 8.27
C THR A 388 25.84 -15.46 8.49
N GLY A 389 25.48 -16.41 7.64
CA GLY A 389 25.53 -17.84 7.93
C GLY A 389 26.77 -18.62 7.45
N ASN A 390 27.74 -18.00 6.80
CA ASN A 390 28.95 -18.69 6.32
C ASN A 390 30.15 -18.48 7.25
N ASP A 391 30.33 -19.37 8.23
CA ASP A 391 31.41 -19.33 9.24
C ASP A 391 32.82 -19.30 8.66
N ASP A 392 33.06 -19.83 7.46
CA ASP A 392 34.40 -19.86 6.83
C ASP A 392 34.66 -18.70 5.84
N ALA A 393 33.68 -17.88 5.55
CA ALA A 393 33.75 -16.82 4.54
C ALA A 393 33.07 -15.52 4.97
N TYR A 394 32.93 -15.31 6.29
CA TYR A 394 32.32 -14.09 6.80
C TYR A 394 33.21 -12.88 6.52
N ASP A 395 32.95 -12.29 5.39
CA ASP A 395 33.44 -10.98 5.02
C ASP A 395 32.30 -9.99 4.85
N GLY A 396 31.12 -10.34 5.40
CA GLY A 396 29.91 -9.52 5.38
C GLY A 396 29.32 -9.21 3.99
N PRO A 397 28.21 -8.47 3.94
CA PRO A 397 27.57 -8.06 2.69
C PRO A 397 28.51 -7.36 1.71
N LEU A 398 29.45 -6.55 2.20
CA LEU A 398 30.42 -5.82 1.37
C LEU A 398 31.22 -6.72 0.44
N ARG A 399 31.60 -7.91 0.86
CA ARG A 399 32.39 -8.81 0.05
C ARG A 399 31.56 -9.67 -0.87
N HIS A 400 30.42 -10.10 -0.41
CA HIS A 400 29.49 -10.91 -1.21
C HIS A 400 28.92 -10.14 -2.41
N TRP A 401 28.62 -8.85 -2.23
CA TRP A 401 27.96 -8.02 -3.23
C TRP A 401 28.90 -7.16 -4.08
N GLN A 402 30.19 -7.05 -3.73
CA GLN A 402 31.17 -6.28 -4.51
C GLN A 402 31.30 -6.70 -5.97
N GLY A 403 31.07 -7.98 -6.28
CA GLY A 403 31.15 -8.52 -7.65
C GLY A 403 29.87 -8.34 -8.48
N THR A 404 28.75 -7.95 -7.87
CA THR A 404 27.43 -7.84 -8.52
C THR A 404 27.00 -6.39 -8.79
N GLN A 405 27.80 -5.44 -8.36
CA GLN A 405 27.56 -3.99 -8.43
C GLN A 405 26.33 -3.48 -7.66
N GLU A 406 25.39 -4.35 -7.25
CA GLU A 406 24.18 -3.94 -6.54
C GLU A 406 23.81 -4.95 -5.44
N ASP A 407 23.31 -4.43 -4.35
CA ASP A 407 22.87 -5.15 -3.16
C ASP A 407 21.46 -5.72 -3.39
N PRO A 408 21.21 -7.04 -3.23
CA PRO A 408 19.87 -7.62 -3.42
C PRO A 408 18.86 -7.11 -2.40
N MET A 409 19.30 -6.61 -1.23
CA MET A 409 18.41 -5.96 -0.28
C MET A 409 17.74 -4.71 -0.87
N LYS A 410 18.33 -4.07 -1.86
CA LYS A 410 17.74 -2.91 -2.53
C LYS A 410 16.35 -3.25 -3.11
N GLY A 411 16.28 -4.30 -3.92
CA GLY A 411 15.01 -4.73 -4.52
C GLY A 411 14.00 -5.21 -3.50
N LEU A 412 14.44 -5.97 -2.50
CA LEU A 412 13.58 -6.46 -1.43
C LEU A 412 12.99 -5.31 -0.61
N LEU A 413 13.82 -4.39 -0.10
CA LEU A 413 13.37 -3.26 0.72
C LEU A 413 12.43 -2.33 -0.06
N ASN A 414 12.68 -2.16 -1.35
CA ASN A 414 11.75 -1.45 -2.23
C ASN A 414 10.40 -2.17 -2.33
N ALA A 415 10.38 -3.48 -2.52
CA ALA A 415 9.14 -4.26 -2.53
C ALA A 415 8.43 -4.23 -1.17
N MET A 416 9.17 -4.31 -0.05
CA MET A 416 8.63 -4.18 1.31
C MET A 416 7.95 -2.82 1.51
N SER A 417 8.53 -1.73 1.05
CA SER A 417 7.94 -0.39 1.21
C SER A 417 6.54 -0.25 0.61
N ARG A 418 6.17 -1.13 -0.31
CA ARG A 418 4.83 -1.16 -0.93
C ARG A 418 3.80 -1.95 -0.13
N ASN A 419 4.25 -2.77 0.82
CA ASN A 419 3.40 -3.52 1.73
C ASN A 419 3.70 -3.12 3.18
N PRO A 420 3.05 -2.07 3.72
CA PRO A 420 3.31 -1.57 5.07
C PRO A 420 3.14 -2.65 6.14
N SER A 421 2.09 -3.47 6.05
CA SER A 421 1.86 -4.57 7.01
C SER A 421 3.04 -5.55 7.05
N ALA A 422 3.55 -5.95 5.87
CA ALA A 422 4.73 -6.81 5.80
C ALA A 422 5.98 -6.12 6.36
N SER A 423 6.17 -4.82 6.07
CA SER A 423 7.28 -4.05 6.61
C SER A 423 7.19 -3.94 8.13
N THR A 424 6.02 -3.62 8.69
CA THR A 424 5.82 -3.54 10.15
C THR A 424 6.12 -4.88 10.81
N HIS A 425 5.59 -5.99 10.29
CA HIS A 425 5.86 -7.31 10.83
C HIS A 425 7.35 -7.69 10.76
N TYR A 426 8.00 -7.40 9.63
CA TYR A 426 9.42 -7.74 9.43
C TYR A 426 10.36 -6.95 10.33
N PHE A 427 10.06 -5.69 10.61
CA PHE A 427 10.89 -4.79 11.42
C PHE A 427 10.46 -4.64 12.87
N ASP A 428 9.36 -5.27 13.33
CA ASP A 428 8.90 -5.18 14.71
C ASP A 428 9.97 -5.69 15.70
N PRO A 429 10.57 -4.79 16.50
CA PRO A 429 11.64 -5.16 17.44
C PRO A 429 11.18 -6.05 18.60
N ASN A 430 9.86 -6.20 18.78
CA ASN A 430 9.29 -7.06 19.81
C ASN A 430 9.21 -8.54 19.37
N THR A 431 9.24 -8.79 18.08
CA THR A 431 9.05 -10.13 17.49
C THR A 431 10.26 -10.62 16.71
N THR A 432 11.06 -9.69 16.15
CA THR A 432 12.25 -10.02 15.32
C THR A 432 13.45 -9.19 15.75
N ASP A 433 14.65 -9.59 15.34
CA ASP A 433 15.88 -8.81 15.47
C ASP A 433 16.31 -8.17 14.12
N ASN A 434 15.41 -8.16 13.12
CA ASN A 434 15.70 -7.63 11.79
C ASN A 434 16.03 -6.14 11.86
N LEU A 435 15.22 -5.34 12.57
CA LEU A 435 15.47 -3.90 12.69
C LEU A 435 16.86 -3.62 13.27
N LYS A 436 17.27 -4.36 14.32
CA LYS A 436 18.61 -4.26 14.88
C LYS A 436 19.68 -4.60 13.84
N TYR A 437 19.49 -5.71 13.10
CA TYR A 437 20.43 -6.10 12.06
C TYR A 437 20.68 -4.99 11.05
N PHE A 438 19.62 -4.37 10.52
CA PHE A 438 19.74 -3.34 9.50
C PHE A 438 20.32 -2.01 10.01
N LEU A 439 20.04 -1.65 11.26
CA LEU A 439 20.49 -0.37 11.82
C LEU A 439 21.91 -0.44 12.42
N GLU A 440 22.28 -1.59 13.03
CA GLU A 440 23.51 -1.70 13.82
C GLU A 440 24.52 -2.67 13.20
N ASP A 441 24.09 -3.87 12.80
CA ASP A 441 24.98 -4.99 12.51
C ASP A 441 25.38 -5.08 11.03
N ARG A 442 24.51 -4.65 10.12
CA ARG A 442 24.72 -4.79 8.68
C ARG A 442 25.68 -3.77 8.11
N GLU A 443 26.75 -4.24 7.50
CA GLU A 443 27.59 -3.41 6.63
C GLU A 443 26.90 -3.14 5.29
N TRP A 444 26.89 -1.88 4.85
CA TRP A 444 26.16 -1.46 3.65
C TRP A 444 27.08 -1.38 2.44
N PRO A 445 26.87 -2.25 1.42
CA PRO A 445 27.56 -2.13 0.14
C PRO A 445 27.22 -0.81 -0.56
N GLY A 446 28.17 -0.31 -1.35
CA GLY A 446 28.01 0.95 -2.05
C GLY A 446 28.29 2.16 -1.17
N GLY A 447 27.93 3.33 -1.66
CA GLY A 447 28.20 4.59 -0.99
C GLY A 447 27.88 5.78 -1.87
N GLU A 448 28.34 6.95 -1.45
CA GLU A 448 28.32 8.15 -2.27
C GLU A 448 29.41 8.04 -3.34
N VAL A 449 29.01 7.92 -4.59
CA VAL A 449 29.92 7.94 -5.75
C VAL A 449 29.90 9.34 -6.35
N GLN A 450 31.06 10.00 -6.42
CA GLN A 450 31.15 11.22 -7.21
C GLN A 450 30.92 10.87 -8.68
N SER A 451 29.87 11.41 -9.27
CA SER A 451 29.62 11.35 -10.71
C SER A 451 30.76 12.09 -11.44
N LYS A 452 31.00 11.72 -12.71
CA LYS A 452 31.92 12.44 -13.59
C LYS A 452 31.51 13.90 -13.82
N MET A 453 30.28 14.27 -13.46
CA MET A 453 29.77 15.64 -13.43
C MET A 453 29.99 16.21 -12.02
N PRO A 454 30.61 17.40 -11.86
CA PRO A 454 30.98 17.94 -10.54
C PRO A 454 29.81 18.18 -9.57
N ASP A 455 28.58 18.20 -10.07
CA ASP A 455 27.38 18.56 -9.31
C ASP A 455 26.39 17.38 -9.11
N GLU A 456 26.71 16.17 -9.59
CA GLU A 456 25.88 14.98 -9.41
C GLU A 456 26.54 13.97 -8.48
N LYS A 457 25.89 13.69 -7.35
CA LYS A 457 26.24 12.60 -6.45
C LYS A 457 25.28 11.44 -6.68
N GLN A 458 25.81 10.28 -7.04
CA GLN A 458 25.02 9.07 -7.14
C GLN A 458 25.16 8.26 -5.84
N TYR A 459 24.03 7.90 -5.26
CA TYR A 459 23.96 7.03 -4.09
C TYR A 459 23.67 5.61 -4.55
N THR A 460 24.59 4.70 -4.34
CA THR A 460 24.50 3.29 -4.78
C THR A 460 24.13 2.33 -3.66
N SER A 461 24.08 2.82 -2.42
CA SER A 461 23.71 2.00 -1.25
C SER A 461 22.19 1.80 -1.17
N ALA A 462 21.76 0.60 -0.76
CA ALA A 462 20.34 0.27 -0.50
C ALA A 462 19.74 0.95 0.77
N ARG A 463 20.47 1.89 1.37
CA ARG A 463 19.98 2.68 2.51
C ARG A 463 18.79 3.60 2.14
N ALA A 464 18.67 3.98 0.87
CA ALA A 464 17.51 4.73 0.41
C ALA A 464 16.23 3.88 0.53
N GLU A 465 16.29 2.65 0.05
CA GLU A 465 15.19 1.71 0.08
C GLU A 465 14.91 1.24 1.52
N LEU A 466 15.93 1.16 2.37
CA LEU A 466 15.73 0.96 3.82
C LEU A 466 14.89 2.09 4.40
N GLY A 467 15.20 3.35 4.07
CA GLY A 467 14.41 4.49 4.52
C GLY A 467 12.94 4.37 4.17
N LEU A 468 12.64 4.00 2.91
CA LEU A 468 11.26 3.81 2.44
C LEU A 468 10.57 2.62 3.14
N ALA A 469 11.28 1.51 3.36
CA ALA A 469 10.71 0.35 4.06
C ALA A 469 10.44 0.66 5.54
N LEU A 470 11.33 1.43 6.20
CA LEU A 470 11.12 1.88 7.58
C LEU A 470 10.00 2.93 7.70
N GLU A 471 9.88 3.83 6.72
CA GLU A 471 8.73 4.74 6.62
C GLU A 471 7.43 3.94 6.55
N ALA A 472 7.34 2.96 5.64
CA ALA A 472 6.17 2.10 5.54
C ALA A 472 5.90 1.33 6.85
N ALA A 473 6.95 0.82 7.50
CA ALA A 473 6.85 0.03 8.72
C ALA A 473 6.40 0.84 9.93
N ALA A 474 6.89 2.08 10.06
CA ALA A 474 6.59 2.93 11.20
C ALA A 474 5.28 3.71 11.06
N THR A 475 4.76 3.88 9.83
CA THR A 475 3.58 4.70 9.57
C THR A 475 2.35 3.92 9.13
N GLY A 476 2.49 2.61 8.87
CA GLY A 476 1.40 1.77 8.35
C GLY A 476 0.91 2.16 6.95
N ARG A 477 1.64 3.00 6.22
CA ARG A 477 1.29 3.48 4.89
C ARG A 477 2.46 3.40 3.91
N ALA A 478 2.17 3.13 2.65
CA ALA A 478 3.21 3.10 1.63
C ALA A 478 3.75 4.52 1.39
N PRO A 479 5.08 4.69 1.16
CA PRO A 479 5.70 5.96 0.85
C PRO A 479 4.97 6.71 -0.27
N GLY A 480 4.81 8.03 -0.09
CA GLY A 480 4.07 8.89 -1.01
C GLY A 480 2.55 8.78 -0.93
N SER A 481 2.00 7.96 -0.05
CA SER A 481 0.57 7.99 0.28
C SER A 481 0.24 9.22 1.13
N PRO A 482 -1.00 9.75 1.04
CA PRO A 482 -1.40 10.88 1.86
C PRO A 482 -1.21 10.61 3.35
N MET A 483 -0.64 11.57 4.08
CA MET A 483 -0.51 11.50 5.53
C MET A 483 -1.86 11.70 6.22
N HIS A 484 -2.11 10.93 7.26
CA HIS A 484 -3.26 11.11 8.16
C HIS A 484 -2.81 11.87 9.41
N LEU A 485 -2.57 13.16 9.28
CA LEU A 485 -1.88 13.97 10.29
C LEU A 485 -2.62 14.17 11.59
N VAL A 486 -3.89 13.83 11.74
CA VAL A 486 -4.63 14.06 12.98
C VAL A 486 -5.74 13.05 13.19
N PRO A 487 -5.69 12.40 14.32
CA PRO A 487 -4.55 11.72 14.88
C PRO A 487 -4.36 10.41 14.12
N ALA A 488 -3.23 10.22 13.50
CA ALA A 488 -2.86 8.91 13.01
C ALA A 488 -2.80 7.96 14.23
N HIS A 489 -3.43 6.83 14.14
CA HIS A 489 -3.31 5.80 15.16
C HIS A 489 -2.23 4.84 14.71
N HIS A 490 -1.08 4.95 15.34
CA HIS A 490 -0.02 3.99 15.17
C HIS A 490 -0.24 2.84 16.16
N ASP A 491 -0.06 1.62 15.71
CA ASP A 491 -0.10 0.47 16.61
C ASP A 491 1.20 0.34 17.43
N ALA A 492 1.24 -0.64 18.33
CA ALA A 492 2.40 -0.83 19.21
C ALA A 492 3.68 -1.23 18.44
N ALA A 493 3.56 -1.93 17.32
CA ALA A 493 4.70 -2.32 16.50
C ALA A 493 5.22 -1.12 15.70
N GLU A 494 4.34 -0.36 15.06
CA GLU A 494 4.68 0.89 14.35
C GLU A 494 5.40 1.88 15.27
N THR A 495 4.85 2.08 16.49
CA THR A 495 5.45 2.96 17.51
C THR A 495 6.83 2.46 17.95
N ALA A 496 6.98 1.16 18.22
CA ALA A 496 8.24 0.57 18.64
C ALA A 496 9.33 0.68 17.54
N ILE A 497 8.94 0.52 16.27
CA ILE A 497 9.84 0.74 15.12
C ILE A 497 10.29 2.19 15.07
N PHE A 498 9.34 3.14 15.14
CA PHE A 498 9.67 4.56 15.14
C PHE A 498 10.65 4.93 16.24
N GLU A 499 10.37 4.56 17.50
CA GLU A 499 11.22 4.85 18.65
C GLU A 499 12.62 4.23 18.50
N ARG A 500 12.69 2.98 18.01
CA ARG A 500 13.98 2.32 17.79
C ARG A 500 14.82 3.02 16.73
N VAL A 501 14.23 3.41 15.61
CA VAL A 501 14.90 4.16 14.54
C VAL A 501 15.40 5.50 15.06
N MET A 502 14.55 6.24 15.78
CA MET A 502 14.95 7.54 16.35
C MET A 502 16.06 7.38 17.39
N GLY A 503 15.95 6.37 18.27
CA GLY A 503 16.96 6.09 19.29
C GLY A 503 18.34 5.77 18.71
N GLU A 504 18.41 4.95 17.67
CA GLU A 504 19.69 4.59 17.01
C GLU A 504 20.34 5.80 16.35
N TYR A 505 19.57 6.59 15.60
CA TYR A 505 20.10 7.80 14.98
C TYR A 505 20.46 8.89 16.01
N THR A 506 19.74 8.99 17.13
CA THR A 506 20.16 9.86 18.26
C THR A 506 21.55 9.44 18.79
N ALA A 507 21.74 8.15 19.06
CA ALA A 507 23.01 7.63 19.55
C ALA A 507 24.17 7.86 18.55
N ALA A 508 23.87 7.77 17.25
CA ALA A 508 24.82 8.07 16.19
C ALA A 508 25.15 9.58 16.11
N LEU A 509 24.13 10.46 16.18
CA LEU A 509 24.28 11.92 16.12
C LEU A 509 25.08 12.50 17.31
N HIS A 510 25.05 11.86 18.49
CA HIS A 510 25.93 12.23 19.60
C HIS A 510 27.42 12.01 19.30
N LYS A 511 27.76 11.15 18.35
CA LYS A 511 29.14 10.85 17.93
C LYS A 511 29.51 11.61 16.66
N ASP A 512 28.59 11.75 15.72
CA ASP A 512 28.79 12.38 14.42
C ASP A 512 27.51 13.12 14.00
N GLN A 513 27.58 14.44 13.90
CA GLN A 513 26.44 15.27 13.49
C GLN A 513 25.95 14.99 12.06
N SER A 514 26.75 14.33 11.23
CA SER A 514 26.40 13.89 9.86
C SER A 514 25.94 12.44 9.78
N ALA A 515 25.61 11.80 10.89
CA ALA A 515 25.30 10.37 10.95
C ALA A 515 24.04 9.97 10.16
N ILE A 516 23.09 10.89 9.90
CA ILE A 516 21.91 10.59 9.10
C ILE A 516 22.29 10.65 7.60
N PRO A 517 22.28 9.52 6.89
CA PRO A 517 22.53 9.51 5.45
C PRO A 517 21.57 10.42 4.69
N VAL A 518 22.04 11.08 3.65
CA VAL A 518 21.23 12.02 2.84
C VAL A 518 19.95 11.34 2.34
N THR A 519 20.04 10.07 1.90
CA THR A 519 18.91 9.29 1.40
C THR A 519 17.89 8.90 2.47
N MET A 520 18.26 8.97 3.76
CA MET A 520 17.36 8.66 4.89
C MET A 520 16.60 9.89 5.39
N ARG A 521 17.06 11.12 5.06
CA ARG A 521 16.51 12.35 5.63
C ARG A 521 15.03 12.54 5.30
N LEU A 522 14.63 12.26 4.07
CA LEU A 522 13.24 12.45 3.64
C LEU A 522 12.29 11.39 4.21
N PRO A 523 12.59 10.08 4.16
CA PRO A 523 11.82 9.07 4.88
C PRO A 523 11.70 9.33 6.38
N MET A 524 12.77 9.77 7.03
CA MET A 524 12.71 10.15 8.45
C MET A 524 11.81 11.36 8.70
N ALA A 525 11.83 12.34 7.80
CA ALA A 525 10.95 13.49 7.91
C ALA A 525 9.48 13.09 7.70
N ASP A 526 9.20 12.12 6.83
CA ASP A 526 7.85 11.58 6.63
C ASP A 526 7.37 10.87 7.90
N MET A 527 8.19 10.00 8.48
CA MET A 527 7.89 9.38 9.77
C MET A 527 7.61 10.43 10.87
N ILE A 528 8.49 11.41 11.04
CA ILE A 528 8.32 12.50 12.04
C ILE A 528 7.04 13.31 11.77
N ALA A 529 6.71 13.54 10.52
CA ALA A 529 5.52 14.29 10.13
C ALA A 529 4.24 13.49 10.38
N ASP A 530 4.26 12.17 10.18
CA ASP A 530 3.12 11.29 10.43
C ASP A 530 2.79 11.19 11.93
N TYR A 531 3.82 11.18 12.79
CA TYR A 531 3.69 11.31 14.25
C TYR A 531 3.50 12.78 14.71
N GLY A 532 2.92 13.63 13.86
CA GLY A 532 2.87 15.07 14.02
C GLY A 532 2.27 15.54 15.35
N SER A 533 1.24 14.87 15.87
CA SER A 533 0.61 15.22 17.16
C SER A 533 1.55 14.94 18.34
N ASP A 534 2.22 13.79 18.36
CA ASP A 534 3.19 13.44 19.40
C ASP A 534 4.41 14.36 19.36
N VAL A 535 4.92 14.63 18.16
CA VAL A 535 6.02 15.58 17.93
C VAL A 535 5.64 16.98 18.43
N HIS A 536 4.41 17.43 18.19
CA HIS A 536 3.90 18.72 18.69
C HIS A 536 3.90 18.78 20.21
N GLN A 537 3.53 17.69 20.87
CA GLN A 537 3.51 17.62 22.33
C GLN A 537 4.91 17.54 22.92
N ILE A 538 5.81 16.73 22.35
CA ILE A 538 7.19 16.61 22.81
C ILE A 538 7.90 17.97 22.71
N LEU A 539 7.81 18.62 21.57
CA LEU A 539 8.44 19.93 21.38
C LEU A 539 7.85 21.02 22.29
N GLY A 540 6.55 20.94 22.61
CA GLY A 540 5.83 21.91 23.43
C GLY A 540 5.74 21.59 24.93
N LYS A 541 6.31 20.50 25.45
CA LYS A 541 6.10 19.91 26.80
C LYS A 541 6.36 20.82 28.00
N GLU A 542 7.18 21.85 27.88
CA GLU A 542 7.44 22.80 28.99
C GLU A 542 6.34 23.85 29.18
N MET A 543 5.23 23.71 28.48
CA MET A 543 4.14 24.66 28.50
C MET A 543 3.10 24.23 29.56
N ASP A 544 2.91 25.04 30.61
CA ASP A 544 1.91 24.82 31.66
C ASP A 544 0.52 24.57 31.07
N GLY A 545 -0.15 23.52 31.52
CA GLY A 545 -1.53 23.20 31.18
C GLY A 545 -1.73 22.25 29.99
N VAL A 546 -0.69 21.67 29.42
CA VAL A 546 -0.80 20.59 28.42
C VAL A 546 -0.85 19.25 29.14
N THR A 547 -1.94 18.53 28.95
CA THR A 547 -2.06 17.14 29.43
C THR A 547 -1.12 16.24 28.61
N ASP A 548 -0.40 15.37 29.31
CA ASP A 548 0.54 14.45 28.71
C ASP A 548 -0.24 13.29 28.01
N PHE A 549 -0.47 13.42 26.69
CA PHE A 549 -1.07 12.39 25.85
C PHE A 549 -0.06 11.75 24.91
N ASN A 550 1.22 12.09 25.06
CA ASN A 550 2.30 11.59 24.26
C ASN A 550 2.50 10.09 24.49
N GLN A 551 2.42 9.30 23.42
CA GLN A 551 2.72 7.85 23.45
C GLN A 551 4.20 7.56 23.24
N LEU A 552 4.98 8.52 22.71
CA LEU A 552 6.39 8.34 22.39
C LEU A 552 7.30 8.64 23.58
N GLU A 553 8.27 7.76 23.83
CA GLU A 553 9.31 7.92 24.86
C GLU A 553 10.59 8.55 24.27
N ILE A 554 10.48 9.73 23.65
CA ILE A 554 11.60 10.46 23.05
C ILE A 554 11.83 11.79 23.79
N ASP A 555 13.10 12.03 24.17
CA ASP A 555 13.47 13.33 24.76
C ASP A 555 13.42 14.47 23.73
N ARG A 556 12.98 15.65 24.14
CA ARG A 556 12.87 16.82 23.27
C ARG A 556 14.22 17.23 22.65
N GLY A 557 15.31 17.16 23.40
CA GLY A 557 16.63 17.48 22.89
C GLY A 557 17.09 16.51 21.81
N ASP A 558 16.82 15.24 22.00
CA ASP A 558 17.13 14.18 21.02
C ASP A 558 16.29 14.34 19.76
N LEU A 559 14.99 14.57 19.89
CA LEU A 559 14.12 14.87 18.76
C LEU A 559 14.58 16.14 18.01
N THR A 560 15.00 17.16 18.73
CA THR A 560 15.54 18.40 18.12
C THR A 560 16.80 18.12 17.30
N ARG A 561 17.73 17.29 17.78
CA ARG A 561 18.94 16.88 17.03
C ARG A 561 18.60 16.11 15.77
N ILE A 562 17.65 15.18 15.86
CA ILE A 562 17.17 14.41 14.68
C ILE A 562 16.55 15.36 13.66
N ILE A 563 15.66 16.24 14.09
CA ILE A 563 15.01 17.23 13.21
C ILE A 563 16.07 18.14 12.57
N ARG A 564 17.09 18.56 13.32
CA ARG A 564 18.19 19.39 12.78
C ARG A 564 18.94 18.67 11.67
N ALA A 565 19.37 17.44 11.92
CA ALA A 565 20.11 16.64 10.93
C ALA A 565 19.26 16.30 9.69
N THR A 566 17.97 16.06 9.90
CA THR A 566 16.99 15.85 8.84
C THR A 566 16.73 17.12 8.04
N ALA A 567 16.63 18.27 8.72
CA ALA A 567 16.39 19.59 8.14
C ALA A 567 17.55 20.14 7.29
N GLU A 568 18.68 19.44 7.22
CA GLU A 568 19.70 19.71 6.19
C GLU A 568 19.14 19.49 4.77
N ASP A 569 18.11 18.62 4.62
CA ASP A 569 17.29 18.56 3.41
C ASP A 569 16.12 19.55 3.52
N PRO A 570 15.99 20.50 2.57
CA PRO A 570 14.90 21.47 2.61
C PRO A 570 13.51 20.88 2.47
N ASN A 571 13.37 19.78 1.72
CA ASN A 571 12.07 19.13 1.56
C ASN A 571 11.66 18.38 2.83
N ALA A 572 12.64 17.75 3.50
CA ALA A 572 12.44 17.13 4.80
C ALA A 572 11.99 18.16 5.85
N TYR A 573 12.68 19.29 5.94
CA TYR A 573 12.26 20.38 6.84
C TYR A 573 10.83 20.83 6.58
N LYS A 574 10.47 21.07 5.31
CA LYS A 574 9.12 21.50 4.95
C LYS A 574 8.05 20.50 5.32
N MET A 575 8.33 19.23 5.15
CA MET A 575 7.40 18.17 5.49
C MET A 575 7.09 18.23 6.99
N ILE A 576 8.11 18.27 7.82
CA ILE A 576 7.96 18.39 9.29
C ILE A 576 7.23 19.68 9.65
N HIS A 577 7.64 20.82 9.08
CA HIS A 577 7.03 22.10 9.38
C HIS A 577 5.57 22.19 8.93
N ALA A 578 5.24 21.63 7.78
CA ALA A 578 3.88 21.56 7.27
C ALA A 578 2.99 20.69 8.15
N SER A 579 3.48 19.51 8.60
CA SER A 579 2.73 18.66 9.54
C SER A 579 2.39 19.42 10.83
N GLN A 580 3.36 20.14 11.40
CA GLN A 580 3.13 20.95 12.60
C GLN A 580 2.18 22.12 12.37
N SER A 581 2.16 22.68 11.16
CA SER A 581 1.18 23.71 10.77
C SER A 581 -0.24 23.13 10.69
N VAL A 582 -0.38 21.89 10.20
CA VAL A 582 -1.67 21.19 10.17
C VAL A 582 -2.14 20.87 11.59
N VAL A 583 -1.30 20.31 12.45
CA VAL A 583 -1.63 20.03 13.86
C VAL A 583 -2.07 21.32 14.56
N THR A 584 -1.35 22.42 14.34
CA THR A 584 -1.72 23.74 14.86
C THR A 584 -3.11 24.19 14.40
N SER A 585 -3.37 24.07 13.09
CA SER A 585 -4.63 24.46 12.46
C SER A 585 -5.83 23.67 12.98
N GLU A 586 -5.69 22.35 13.08
CA GLU A 586 -6.75 21.48 13.62
C GLU A 586 -7.05 21.76 15.09
N GLY A 587 -6.00 21.92 15.88
CA GLY A 587 -6.20 22.31 17.26
C GLY A 587 -6.92 23.66 17.41
N LEU A 588 -6.69 24.61 16.49
CA LEU A 588 -7.42 25.88 16.44
C LEU A 588 -8.88 25.71 16.00
N ASP A 589 -9.16 24.73 15.11
CA ASP A 589 -10.51 24.53 14.57
C ASP A 589 -11.53 24.07 15.63
N ARG A 590 -11.10 23.45 16.72
CA ARG A 590 -11.96 23.04 17.83
C ARG A 590 -12.58 24.23 18.60
N PHE A 591 -12.00 25.44 18.52
CA PHE A 591 -12.46 26.60 19.24
C PHE A 591 -13.55 27.39 18.51
N GLN A 592 -14.59 27.78 19.23
CA GLN A 592 -15.71 28.56 18.69
C GLN A 592 -15.41 30.05 18.63
N ALA A 593 -16.23 30.86 17.92
CA ALA A 593 -16.07 32.29 17.78
C ALA A 593 -15.96 33.04 19.14
N HIS A 594 -16.64 32.56 20.19
CA HIS A 594 -16.60 33.20 21.50
C HIS A 594 -15.23 33.06 22.17
N SER A 595 -14.52 31.94 21.97
CA SER A 595 -13.18 31.72 22.52
C SER A 595 -12.16 32.74 22.02
N PHE A 596 -12.29 33.14 20.74
CA PHE A 596 -11.43 34.20 20.17
C PHE A 596 -11.77 35.63 20.64
N ARG A 597 -13.00 35.86 21.14
CA ARG A 597 -13.44 37.16 21.64
C ARG A 597 -13.22 37.38 23.16
N GLN A 598 -13.08 36.28 23.88
CA GLN A 598 -12.92 36.27 25.33
C GLN A 598 -11.53 35.77 25.71
N LYS A 599 -11.13 35.98 26.93
CA LYS A 599 -9.89 35.43 27.47
C LYS A 599 -10.10 33.93 27.75
N ASP A 600 -10.03 33.11 26.70
CA ASP A 600 -10.15 31.68 26.75
C ASP A 600 -8.77 31.08 27.05
N GLU A 601 -8.61 30.44 28.20
CA GLU A 601 -7.32 29.92 28.66
C GLU A 601 -6.89 28.68 27.85
N GLU A 602 -7.83 27.86 27.34
CA GLU A 602 -7.51 26.71 26.52
C GLU A 602 -7.00 27.14 25.14
N LEU A 603 -7.67 28.12 24.53
CA LEU A 603 -7.20 28.70 23.26
C LEU A 603 -5.80 29.31 23.43
N ARG A 604 -5.58 30.04 24.53
CA ARG A 604 -4.27 30.66 24.81
C ARG A 604 -3.18 29.62 25.00
N ALA A 605 -3.46 28.56 25.75
CA ALA A 605 -2.52 27.46 25.95
C ALA A 605 -2.17 26.79 24.62
N TRP A 606 -3.16 26.52 23.77
CA TRP A 606 -2.93 25.93 22.45
C TRP A 606 -2.11 26.86 21.53
N VAL A 607 -2.44 28.15 21.45
CA VAL A 607 -1.68 29.14 20.67
C VAL A 607 -0.26 29.28 21.19
N LYS A 608 -0.07 29.23 22.52
CA LYS A 608 1.23 29.29 23.18
C LYS A 608 2.10 28.11 22.73
N GLN A 609 1.58 26.88 22.84
CA GLN A 609 2.26 25.66 22.45
C GLN A 609 2.61 25.68 20.96
N SER A 610 1.62 25.96 20.11
CA SER A 610 1.80 25.94 18.65
C SER A 610 2.79 27.01 18.17
N ALA A 611 2.71 28.22 18.71
CA ALA A 611 3.67 29.28 18.37
C ALA A 611 5.10 28.92 18.82
N PHE A 612 5.24 28.32 20.00
CA PHE A 612 6.52 27.82 20.48
C PHE A 612 7.10 26.74 19.57
N VAL A 613 6.29 25.71 19.20
CA VAL A 613 6.73 24.60 18.31
C VAL A 613 7.16 25.12 16.95
N LEU A 614 6.37 26.01 16.32
CA LEU A 614 6.74 26.59 15.03
C LEU A 614 8.01 27.43 15.13
N GLY A 615 8.15 28.22 16.19
CA GLY A 615 9.39 28.97 16.47
C GLY A 615 10.59 28.08 16.70
N HIS A 616 10.42 26.96 17.38
CA HIS A 616 11.46 25.96 17.61
C HIS A 616 11.96 25.34 16.30
N LEU A 617 11.04 24.92 15.41
CA LEU A 617 11.41 24.40 14.11
C LEU A 617 12.14 25.42 13.24
N ASP A 618 11.69 26.66 13.27
CA ASP A 618 12.34 27.74 12.53
C ASP A 618 13.74 28.06 13.10
N GLY A 619 13.93 27.93 14.41
CA GLY A 619 15.24 28.00 15.05
C GLY A 619 16.20 26.91 14.57
N VAL A 620 15.73 25.67 14.55
CA VAL A 620 16.49 24.52 14.00
C VAL A 620 16.88 24.78 12.55
N ARG A 621 15.98 25.28 11.74
CA ARG A 621 16.27 25.59 10.34
C ARG A 621 17.25 26.74 10.18
N GLY A 622 17.13 27.77 11.03
CA GLY A 622 18.06 28.89 11.08
C GLY A 622 19.49 28.44 11.33
N ASP A 623 19.69 27.51 12.25
CA ASP A 623 20.98 26.92 12.55
C ASP A 623 21.58 26.18 11.35
N VAL A 624 20.79 25.36 10.66
CA VAL A 624 21.23 24.68 9.41
C VAL A 624 21.64 25.70 8.34
N ILE A 625 20.88 26.77 8.16
CA ILE A 625 21.20 27.83 7.19
C ILE A 625 22.51 28.53 7.58
N TYR A 626 22.73 28.77 8.87
CA TYR A 626 23.96 29.37 9.38
C TYR A 626 25.18 28.49 9.12
N ASP A 627 25.09 27.20 9.44
CA ASP A 627 26.19 26.24 9.23
C ASP A 627 26.54 26.07 7.75
N LEU A 628 25.55 25.99 6.88
CA LEU A 628 25.77 25.96 5.43
C LEU A 628 26.48 27.23 4.95
N GLY A 629 26.13 28.38 5.51
CA GLY A 629 26.80 29.65 5.22
C GLY A 629 28.26 29.71 5.67
N GLN A 630 28.64 29.01 6.73
CA GLN A 630 30.03 28.93 7.18
C GLN A 630 30.88 27.92 6.36
N ALA A 631 30.24 26.84 5.88
CA ALA A 631 30.92 25.78 5.12
C ALA A 631 31.29 26.22 3.69
N GLU A 632 30.45 27.06 3.05
CA GLU A 632 30.62 27.49 1.66
C GLU A 632 31.55 28.70 1.54
N LYS A 633 32.79 28.48 1.08
CA LYS A 633 33.74 29.56 0.80
C LYS A 633 33.52 30.27 -0.53
N ASP A 634 32.71 29.68 -1.43
CA ASP A 634 32.34 30.25 -2.72
C ASP A 634 30.97 30.92 -2.62
N ALA A 635 30.93 32.23 -2.71
CA ALA A 635 29.70 33.02 -2.62
C ALA A 635 28.63 32.66 -3.68
N ASN A 636 29.03 32.08 -4.84
CA ASN A 636 28.07 31.66 -5.87
C ASN A 636 27.50 30.25 -5.59
N ALA A 637 28.30 29.35 -5.03
CA ALA A 637 27.83 28.05 -4.57
C ALA A 637 26.88 28.25 -3.38
N TYR A 638 27.26 29.08 -2.41
CA TYR A 638 26.41 29.45 -1.28
C TYR A 638 25.09 30.07 -1.70
N LYS A 639 25.09 31.01 -2.67
CA LYS A 639 23.84 31.60 -3.21
C LYS A 639 22.95 30.57 -3.87
N ARG A 640 23.49 29.57 -4.59
CA ARG A 640 22.72 28.48 -5.17
C ARG A 640 22.09 27.59 -4.09
N VAL A 641 22.89 27.17 -3.13
CA VAL A 641 22.45 26.37 -1.98
C VAL A 641 21.38 27.13 -1.19
N LEU A 642 21.62 28.39 -0.87
CA LEU A 642 20.68 29.24 -0.13
C LEU A 642 19.36 29.46 -0.87
N ASN A 643 19.42 29.71 -2.20
CA ASN A 643 18.21 29.83 -3.03
C ASN A 643 17.44 28.52 -3.08
N TYR A 644 18.12 27.39 -3.16
CA TYR A 644 17.48 26.07 -3.08
C TYR A 644 16.80 25.89 -1.73
N HIS A 645 17.47 26.23 -0.64
CA HIS A 645 16.94 26.10 0.71
C HIS A 645 15.83 27.09 1.08
N ILE A 646 15.79 28.27 0.48
CA ILE A 646 14.79 29.32 0.77
C ILE A 646 13.64 29.33 -0.24
N VAL A 647 13.94 29.16 -1.52
CA VAL A 647 12.98 29.38 -2.64
C VAL A 647 12.49 28.05 -3.26
N GLY A 648 13.38 27.08 -3.41
CA GLY A 648 13.04 25.80 -4.07
C GLY A 648 12.00 24.99 -3.35
N GLY A 649 11.79 25.34 -2.13
CA GLY A 649 11.12 24.60 -1.15
C GLY A 649 9.61 24.65 -1.06
N LEU A 650 8.94 25.59 -1.62
CA LEU A 650 7.50 25.84 -1.34
C LEU A 650 6.57 25.36 -2.48
N LEU A 651 7.10 24.74 -3.52
CA LEU A 651 6.33 24.46 -4.74
C LEU A 651 5.92 22.99 -4.93
N THR A 652 6.32 22.07 -4.04
CA THR A 652 5.86 20.69 -4.11
C THR A 652 4.63 20.54 -3.22
N PRO A 653 3.46 20.12 -3.75
CA PRO A 653 2.32 19.84 -2.89
C PRO A 653 2.66 18.64 -2.01
N ILE A 654 2.62 18.82 -0.71
CA ILE A 654 2.70 17.73 0.25
C ILE A 654 1.31 17.07 0.27
N PRO A 655 1.20 15.76 0.07
CA PRO A 655 -0.10 15.09 0.05
C PRO A 655 -0.67 14.99 1.47
N PHE A 656 -1.60 15.87 1.80
CA PHE A 656 -2.39 15.80 3.03
C PHE A 656 -3.82 15.33 2.73
N ALA A 657 -4.41 14.54 3.64
CA ALA A 657 -5.81 14.14 3.55
C ALA A 657 -6.70 15.23 4.17
N GLY A 658 -7.49 15.92 3.35
CA GLY A 658 -8.54 16.84 3.78
C GLY A 658 -8.51 18.23 3.14
N ASP A 659 -9.56 18.59 2.39
CA ASP A 659 -9.64 19.84 1.61
C ASP A 659 -9.70 21.15 2.44
N ALA A 660 -10.25 21.11 3.63
CA ALA A 660 -10.45 22.32 4.45
C ALA A 660 -9.14 22.77 5.11
N MET A 661 -8.31 21.82 5.55
CA MET A 661 -7.03 22.10 6.18
C MET A 661 -5.97 22.57 5.19
N GLN A 662 -5.94 21.95 3.99
CA GLN A 662 -5.04 22.38 2.94
C GLN A 662 -5.22 23.86 2.59
N ARG A 663 -6.47 24.38 2.60
CA ARG A 663 -6.74 25.80 2.37
C ARG A 663 -6.18 26.73 3.47
N THR A 664 -6.19 26.28 4.71
CA THR A 664 -5.67 27.09 5.84
C THR A 664 -4.14 27.15 5.81
N VAL A 665 -3.50 26.03 5.53
CA VAL A 665 -2.04 25.95 5.35
C VAL A 665 -1.62 26.71 4.09
N ASP A 666 -2.34 26.56 2.99
CA ASP A 666 -2.10 27.27 1.73
C ASP A 666 -2.30 28.79 1.86
N ALA A 667 -3.26 29.25 2.68
CA ALA A 667 -3.46 30.66 2.93
C ALA A 667 -2.26 31.30 3.68
N GLY A 668 -1.72 30.62 4.68
CA GLY A 668 -0.51 31.04 5.36
C GLY A 668 0.73 31.05 4.46
N LEU A 669 0.87 30.00 3.64
CA LEU A 669 1.99 29.86 2.68
C LEU A 669 1.86 30.83 1.48
N ASN A 670 0.65 31.08 0.96
CA ASN A 670 0.44 31.98 -0.18
C ASN A 670 0.65 33.45 0.14
N GLU A 671 0.37 33.91 1.35
CA GLU A 671 0.71 35.27 1.77
C GLU A 671 2.23 35.49 1.76
N HIS A 672 2.98 34.42 2.01
CA HIS A 672 4.41 34.36 1.92
C HIS A 672 4.94 34.40 0.48
N LEU A 673 4.38 33.57 -0.42
CA LEU A 673 4.84 33.41 -1.81
C LEU A 673 4.61 34.65 -2.69
N ASN A 674 3.53 35.40 -2.44
CA ASN A 674 3.17 36.56 -3.29
C ASN A 674 4.06 37.80 -3.12
N LYS A 675 5.00 37.82 -2.18
CA LYS A 675 5.88 38.96 -1.90
C LYS A 675 7.33 38.81 -2.36
N GLU A 676 7.72 37.65 -2.89
CA GLU A 676 9.13 37.27 -3.11
C GLU A 676 9.67 37.42 -4.55
N ASN A 677 9.05 38.19 -5.43
CA ASN A 677 9.65 38.52 -6.74
C ASN A 677 10.71 39.64 -6.69
N ALA A 678 11.23 39.99 -5.52
CA ALA A 678 12.22 41.07 -5.37
C ALA A 678 13.57 40.54 -4.86
N LYS A 679 14.55 40.51 -5.75
CA LYS A 679 16.02 40.52 -5.59
C LYS A 679 16.59 40.03 -4.26
N VAL A 680 17.16 38.83 -4.33
CA VAL A 680 18.03 38.29 -3.29
C VAL A 680 19.42 38.87 -3.43
N ASP A 681 19.70 39.90 -2.65
CA ASP A 681 21.04 40.41 -2.37
C ASP A 681 21.08 40.76 -0.90
N ALA A 682 21.56 39.86 -0.05
CA ALA A 682 21.96 40.16 1.30
C ALA A 682 22.56 38.96 2.05
N GLU A 683 23.48 39.27 2.96
CA GLU A 683 24.20 38.40 3.86
C GLU A 683 23.32 37.38 4.60
N THR A 684 23.88 36.24 4.96
CA THR A 684 23.24 35.13 5.71
C THR A 684 22.34 35.62 6.85
N ARG A 685 22.79 36.63 7.59
CA ARG A 685 22.04 37.24 8.69
C ARG A 685 20.68 37.84 8.25
N ASN A 686 20.63 38.49 7.09
CA ASN A 686 19.39 39.04 6.57
C ASN A 686 18.40 37.98 6.13
N ASN A 687 18.90 36.82 5.70
CA ASN A 687 18.08 35.68 5.28
C ASN A 687 17.48 34.96 6.50
N MET A 688 18.24 34.81 7.57
CA MET A 688 17.71 34.29 8.84
C MET A 688 16.64 35.18 9.42
N ILE A 689 16.86 36.54 9.42
CA ILE A 689 15.86 37.49 9.87
C ILE A 689 14.57 37.41 9.05
N LYS A 690 14.70 37.26 7.72
CA LYS A 690 13.53 37.07 6.86
C LYS A 690 12.82 35.75 7.15
N HIS A 691 13.56 34.67 7.33
CA HIS A 691 13.00 33.35 7.65
C HIS A 691 12.15 33.43 8.94
N TYR A 692 12.67 34.00 10.00
CA TYR A 692 11.93 34.20 11.28
C TYR A 692 10.73 35.14 11.16
N ASP A 693 10.84 36.22 10.38
CA ASP A 693 9.73 37.12 10.11
C ASP A 693 8.57 36.44 9.38
N TYR A 694 8.89 35.45 8.56
CA TYR A 694 7.92 34.66 7.81
C TYR A 694 7.21 33.64 8.69
N GLY A 695 7.93 32.84 9.50
CA GLY A 695 7.33 31.88 10.41
C GLY A 695 6.35 32.56 11.39
N GLN A 696 6.72 33.73 11.88
CA GLN A 696 5.86 34.53 12.71
C GLN A 696 4.57 34.99 11.99
N LYS A 697 4.69 35.43 10.72
CA LYS A 697 3.55 35.82 9.88
C LYS A 697 2.64 34.66 9.54
N GLN A 698 3.17 33.44 9.43
CA GLN A 698 2.38 32.22 9.20
C GLN A 698 1.44 31.96 10.38
N MET A 699 1.94 31.99 11.61
CA MET A 699 1.09 31.83 12.80
C MET A 699 -0.03 32.87 12.85
N TYR A 700 0.26 34.11 12.50
CA TYR A 700 -0.76 35.16 12.40
C TYR A 700 -1.77 34.89 11.28
N GLY A 701 -1.30 34.36 10.14
CA GLY A 701 -2.15 33.98 9.02
C GLY A 701 -3.16 32.94 9.43
N MET A 702 -2.72 31.88 10.13
CA MET A 702 -3.61 30.82 10.65
C MET A 702 -4.65 31.38 11.64
N LEU A 703 -4.25 32.14 12.62
CA LEU A 703 -5.17 32.76 13.57
C LEU A 703 -6.20 33.67 12.88
N ARG A 704 -5.75 34.47 11.91
CA ARG A 704 -6.61 35.35 11.10
C ARG A 704 -7.61 34.55 10.27
N GLN A 705 -7.17 33.52 9.61
CA GLN A 705 -8.03 32.67 8.79
C GLN A 705 -9.13 32.02 9.65
N MET A 706 -8.75 31.43 10.76
CA MET A 706 -9.67 30.77 11.69
C MET A 706 -10.70 31.73 12.27
N ALA A 707 -10.29 32.97 12.61
CA ALA A 707 -11.18 34.01 13.06
C ALA A 707 -12.15 34.45 11.95
N THR A 708 -11.66 34.64 10.73
CA THR A 708 -12.48 35.06 9.58
C THR A 708 -13.54 34.01 9.25
N GLU A 709 -13.21 32.72 9.26
CA GLU A 709 -14.16 31.61 9.03
C GLU A 709 -15.27 31.56 10.08
N ARG A 710 -15.02 32.12 11.28
CA ARG A 710 -16.00 32.27 12.37
C ARG A 710 -16.72 33.62 12.35
N GLY A 711 -16.58 34.39 11.27
CA GLY A 711 -17.22 35.69 11.09
C GLY A 711 -16.66 36.77 12.00
N LEU A 712 -15.41 36.66 12.46
CA LEU A 712 -14.71 37.66 13.25
C LEU A 712 -13.86 38.54 12.36
N SER A 713 -13.82 39.85 12.67
CA SER A 713 -12.89 40.81 12.07
C SER A 713 -11.56 40.80 12.83
N MET A 714 -10.49 41.30 12.22
CA MET A 714 -9.20 41.51 12.92
C MET A 714 -9.30 42.43 14.11
N THR A 715 -10.19 43.44 14.05
CA THR A 715 -10.49 44.31 15.17
C THR A 715 -11.18 43.57 16.32
N ASP A 716 -11.88 42.45 16.06
CA ASP A 716 -12.47 41.63 17.13
C ASP A 716 -11.39 40.83 17.89
N LEU A 717 -10.31 40.41 17.23
CA LEU A 717 -9.16 39.75 17.85
C LEU A 717 -8.31 40.69 18.68
N ASP A 718 -8.30 41.99 18.32
CA ASP A 718 -7.52 43.04 18.97
C ASP A 718 -8.37 43.91 19.91
N ALA A 719 -9.68 43.70 19.98
CA ALA A 719 -10.65 44.62 20.58
C ALA A 719 -10.93 44.42 22.08
N SER A 720 -10.10 43.72 22.83
CA SER A 720 -10.23 43.79 24.29
C SER A 720 -9.77 45.15 24.81
N PRO A 721 -10.63 45.93 25.50
CA PRO A 721 -10.22 47.20 26.07
C PRO A 721 -9.42 46.96 27.36
N GLY A 722 -8.17 46.72 27.24
CA GLY A 722 -7.25 46.54 28.34
C GLY A 722 -5.91 46.03 27.78
N GLU A 723 -4.88 46.64 28.20
CA GLU A 723 -3.47 46.32 27.96
C GLU A 723 -3.12 45.52 26.71
N TYR A 724 -2.65 46.20 25.67
CA TYR A 724 -2.18 45.67 24.38
C TYR A 724 -1.24 44.46 24.55
N GLU A 725 -0.56 44.34 25.68
CA GLU A 725 0.37 43.23 26.00
C GLU A 725 -0.32 41.88 26.25
N ASP A 726 -1.62 41.88 26.56
CA ASP A 726 -2.41 40.65 26.82
C ASP A 726 -3.13 40.09 25.59
N HIS A 727 -3.04 40.78 24.45
CA HIS A 727 -3.66 40.33 23.22
C HIS A 727 -2.99 39.07 22.68
N LEU A 728 -3.77 38.18 22.07
CA LEU A 728 -3.32 36.90 21.58
C LEU A 728 -2.18 37.02 20.56
N GLN A 729 -2.22 38.04 19.72
CA GLN A 729 -1.26 38.23 18.64
C GLN A 729 0.15 38.66 19.15
N PRO A 730 0.33 39.68 20.02
CA PRO A 730 1.64 39.95 20.62
C PRO A 730 2.19 38.80 21.44
N LYS A 731 1.33 38.06 22.14
CA LYS A 731 1.74 36.87 22.90
C LYS A 731 2.18 35.72 22.02
N ALA A 732 1.50 35.45 20.93
CA ALA A 732 1.94 34.45 19.96
C ALA A 732 3.35 34.76 19.42
N LYS A 733 3.65 36.05 19.20
CA LYS A 733 5.01 36.46 18.82
C LYS A 733 6.04 36.20 19.91
N GLU A 734 5.74 36.50 21.13
CA GLU A 734 6.61 36.27 22.30
C GLU A 734 6.90 34.74 22.42
N TRP A 735 5.86 33.91 22.35
CA TRP A 735 5.99 32.45 22.45
C TRP A 735 6.77 31.86 21.30
N TYR A 736 6.58 32.35 20.08
CA TYR A 736 7.38 31.97 18.92
C TYR A 736 8.86 32.26 19.12
N LEU A 737 9.21 33.46 19.61
CA LEU A 737 10.60 33.84 19.92
C LEU A 737 11.22 33.00 21.05
N ASN A 738 10.40 32.56 22.02
CA ASN A 738 10.85 31.64 23.06
C ASN A 738 11.19 30.26 22.47
N GLY A 739 10.41 29.79 21.49
CA GLY A 739 10.74 28.54 20.73
C GLY A 739 12.06 28.64 19.98
N LEU A 740 12.31 29.74 19.28
CA LEU A 740 13.62 29.99 18.63
C LEU A 740 14.77 29.92 19.62
N THR A 741 14.65 30.58 20.77
CA THR A 741 15.68 30.63 21.79
C THR A 741 15.96 29.24 22.40
N GLU A 742 14.92 28.45 22.55
CA GLU A 742 15.05 27.10 23.09
C GLU A 742 15.74 26.16 22.12
N ALA A 743 15.43 26.26 20.82
CA ALA A 743 16.13 25.50 19.79
C ALA A 743 17.63 25.79 19.81
N ASP A 744 18.01 27.07 19.85
CA ASP A 744 19.43 27.48 19.93
C ASP A 744 20.14 26.86 21.15
N LYS A 745 19.48 26.82 22.31
CA LYS A 745 20.06 26.20 23.52
C LYS A 745 20.27 24.69 23.36
N LEU A 746 19.30 23.98 22.79
CA LEU A 746 19.38 22.52 22.64
C LEU A 746 20.41 22.11 21.58
N MET A 747 20.60 22.92 20.55
CA MET A 747 21.63 22.66 19.52
C MET A 747 23.03 23.05 19.96
N GLY A 748 23.17 24.01 20.89
CA GLY A 748 24.44 24.46 21.44
C GLY A 748 25.00 23.57 22.58
N GLN A 749 24.26 22.55 22.99
CA GLN A 749 24.67 21.52 23.96
C GLN A 749 25.19 20.26 23.24
#